data_d87931aaaab109a8d3ebdad773becd29
#
_entry.id   d87931aaaab109a8d3ebdad773becd29
#
_cell.length_a   1.000
_cell.length_b   1.000
_cell.length_c   1.000
_cell.angle_alpha   90.00
_cell.angle_beta   90.00
_cell.angle_gamma   90.00
#
_symmetry.space_group_name_H-M   'P 1'
#
loop_
_entity.id
_entity.type
_entity.pdbx_description
1 polymer ?
#
loop_
_entity_poly.entity_id
_entity_poly.type
_entity_poly.pdbx_seq_one_letter_code
_entity_poly.pdbx_strand_id
1 'polypeptide(L)'
;MVYLVTGQPDLFENPNYKLMSVEESLQLLSSCKILQYDSETTGVDARICDLLCVQFGNKEKDFQIVVDTTTVSILLYKSILEDKYIVGQNLKFDLQFLYNYGIIPRKVYDTMIVEQLLYLGYPSGTISYSLASIAQRRLGIDIDKSIRGQIIWRGLDEQVILYSANDVRWLEDIMHSQLKDCEEKQCKVGAKLECDFVPVISYLEWCGIKLDEEKWLVKMKKDKENLDKARESLDKFITSNPNLSQFTHIERQGDLFSGFNSDPICTINWSSSRQVVQLAKILGFDTTVQDKKTKEDKDSVLEKHLKTQKGINDEFLDLYFAYQEYAKVVSSFGQSQLNMINPKTGRCHTIYKQLGAASGRMSCGSQQPNHALAKLKGIPAKDCTYCNFQQLPSDEVTRSCFVAEEGNLFCSCDYSALESRLGADIYQEHSMIEEFLYKSGDIHSLVAKACFPELKDKTTEEIKKNYPHLRKKAKPIGFSQQFGGSARAIASSLGCSLEEAEDIAAAYLNGFPGIAKFKADGSKAVRQKGYVLMCKYTGHKMYWWDHQVWLDRQKSFTQEFWEEYRTRHKDTGDAIALSVREHFQAASKWDRMALNSPTQGTGIVILKSAMTDFFNYIVDNGLFNRVKIVALVHDEANIEYPINLSMDVVLKECMEKAAAKFCKSLPIPAEAAVGDHWIH
;
A
#
# COMPACT_ATOMS: atom_id res chain seq x y z
N MET A 1 0.58 -16.72 37.09
CA MET A 1 0.67 -15.83 38.28
C MET A 1 0.92 -14.40 37.76
N VAL A 2 0.13 -13.42 38.27
CA VAL A 2 0.30 -11.98 37.89
C VAL A 2 1.16 -11.29 38.91
N TYR A 3 2.10 -10.47 38.44
CA TYR A 3 2.98 -9.64 39.27
C TYR A 3 2.88 -8.16 38.82
N LEU A 4 2.97 -7.25 39.80
CA LEU A 4 3.09 -5.81 39.57
C LEU A 4 4.46 -5.32 40.03
N VAL A 5 5.15 -4.58 39.16
CA VAL A 5 6.38 -3.85 39.46
C VAL A 5 6.07 -2.36 39.46
N THR A 6 6.12 -1.70 40.59
CA THR A 6 5.82 -0.27 40.74
C THR A 6 6.71 0.36 41.81
N GLY A 7 7.02 1.65 41.67
CA GLY A 7 7.71 2.46 42.69
C GLY A 7 6.78 2.96 43.82
N GLN A 8 5.48 2.74 43.67
CA GLN A 8 4.46 3.11 44.67
C GLN A 8 3.62 1.89 45.04
N PRO A 9 4.17 0.95 45.83
CA PRO A 9 3.45 -0.25 46.20
C PRO A 9 2.24 0.09 47.08
N ASP A 10 1.16 -0.68 46.87
CA ASP A 10 -0.02 -0.59 47.71
C ASP A 10 0.31 -0.93 49.18
N LEU A 11 -0.39 -0.27 50.11
CA LEU A 11 -0.24 -0.53 51.54
C LEU A 11 -0.84 -1.89 51.96
N PHE A 12 -1.65 -2.55 51.09
CA PHE A 12 -2.34 -3.79 51.35
C PHE A 12 -2.01 -4.84 50.30
N GLU A 13 -1.90 -6.10 50.71
CA GLU A 13 -1.77 -7.24 49.79
C GLU A 13 -3.01 -7.38 48.91
N ASN A 14 -2.80 -7.55 47.60
CA ASN A 14 -3.90 -7.83 46.66
C ASN A 14 -3.98 -9.34 46.39
N PRO A 15 -5.17 -9.98 46.48
CA PRO A 15 -5.30 -11.43 46.25
C PRO A 15 -5.08 -11.80 44.76
N ASN A 16 -5.23 -10.88 43.81
CA ASN A 16 -5.24 -11.15 42.41
C ASN A 16 -3.87 -10.94 41.72
N TYR A 17 -2.97 -10.20 42.36
CA TYR A 17 -1.58 -10.04 41.90
C TYR A 17 -0.63 -9.92 43.09
N LYS A 18 0.68 -10.13 42.83
CA LYS A 18 1.74 -10.00 43.84
C LYS A 18 2.67 -8.84 43.43
N LEU A 19 3.17 -8.12 44.41
CA LEU A 19 4.26 -7.16 44.20
C LEU A 19 5.56 -7.91 43.91
N MET A 20 6.37 -7.37 43.00
CA MET A 20 7.69 -7.88 42.63
C MET A 20 8.65 -6.70 42.51
N SER A 21 9.86 -6.87 43.01
CA SER A 21 10.90 -5.82 42.82
C SER A 21 11.41 -5.79 41.39
N VAL A 22 12.03 -4.68 41.00
CA VAL A 22 12.68 -4.54 39.69
C VAL A 22 13.73 -5.64 39.51
N GLU A 23 14.58 -5.88 40.52
CA GLU A 23 15.66 -6.87 40.49
C GLU A 23 15.12 -8.29 40.26
N GLU A 24 14.09 -8.69 40.99
CA GLU A 24 13.44 -10.00 40.81
C GLU A 24 12.84 -10.14 39.43
N SER A 25 12.19 -9.08 38.92
CA SER A 25 11.60 -9.07 37.58
C SER A 25 12.67 -9.21 36.49
N LEU A 26 13.77 -8.48 36.58
CA LEU A 26 14.91 -8.58 35.64
C LEU A 26 15.55 -9.97 35.69
N GLN A 27 15.72 -10.56 36.86
CA GLN A 27 16.25 -11.91 37.03
C GLN A 27 15.34 -12.95 36.38
N LEU A 28 14.03 -12.84 36.59
CA LEU A 28 13.04 -13.75 36.00
C LEU A 28 13.02 -13.63 34.47
N LEU A 29 12.92 -12.42 33.94
CA LEU A 29 12.89 -12.15 32.50
C LEU A 29 14.21 -12.57 31.81
N SER A 30 15.37 -12.34 32.44
CA SER A 30 16.68 -12.75 31.89
C SER A 30 16.77 -14.26 31.68
N SER A 31 16.09 -15.05 32.50
CA SER A 31 16.07 -16.51 32.44
C SER A 31 15.17 -17.09 31.31
N CYS A 32 14.39 -16.23 30.63
CA CYS A 32 13.52 -16.62 29.51
C CYS A 32 14.23 -16.42 28.18
N LYS A 33 13.90 -17.23 27.18
CA LYS A 33 14.34 -17.05 25.78
C LYS A 33 13.32 -16.25 24.97
N ILE A 34 12.04 -16.47 25.24
CA ILE A 34 10.90 -15.83 24.59
C ILE A 34 10.16 -15.01 25.65
N LEU A 35 9.74 -13.83 25.29
CA LEU A 35 8.90 -12.99 26.11
C LEU A 35 7.68 -12.51 25.32
N GLN A 36 6.52 -12.68 25.89
CA GLN A 36 5.30 -12.03 25.42
C GLN A 36 5.35 -10.58 25.86
N TYR A 37 4.95 -9.65 24.99
CA TYR A 37 5.05 -8.21 25.24
C TYR A 37 3.86 -7.45 24.68
N ASP A 38 3.37 -6.47 25.45
CA ASP A 38 2.38 -5.49 25.06
C ASP A 38 2.63 -4.18 25.86
N SER A 39 2.00 -3.08 25.48
CA SER A 39 2.09 -1.80 26.19
C SER A 39 0.76 -1.07 26.23
N GLU A 40 0.49 -0.37 27.35
CA GLU A 40 -0.60 0.57 27.48
C GLU A 40 -0.07 2.01 27.50
N THR A 41 -0.79 2.92 26.84
CA THR A 41 -0.31 4.26 26.56
C THR A 41 -1.38 5.32 26.75
N THR A 42 -0.99 6.59 26.86
CA THR A 42 -1.93 7.73 26.96
C THR A 42 -2.62 8.08 25.63
N GLY A 43 -2.27 7.39 24.53
CA GLY A 43 -2.86 7.58 23.21
C GLY A 43 -2.05 6.88 22.12
N VAL A 44 -2.43 7.08 20.86
CA VAL A 44 -1.94 6.25 19.74
C VAL A 44 -0.70 6.79 19.02
N ASP A 45 -0.25 8.00 19.29
CA ASP A 45 0.89 8.62 18.64
C ASP A 45 2.09 8.68 19.60
N ALA A 46 3.06 7.81 19.38
CA ALA A 46 4.24 7.68 20.25
C ALA A 46 5.07 8.98 20.39
N ARG A 47 4.96 9.91 19.45
CA ARG A 47 5.68 11.20 19.50
C ARG A 47 5.01 12.24 20.39
N ILE A 48 3.76 11.99 20.76
CA ILE A 48 2.92 12.94 21.54
C ILE A 48 2.52 12.34 22.87
N CYS A 49 2.31 11.02 22.90
CA CYS A 49 1.75 10.26 24.01
C CYS A 49 2.85 9.48 24.75
N ASP A 50 2.55 9.08 25.98
CA ASP A 50 3.51 8.43 26.91
C ASP A 50 3.10 6.98 27.18
N LEU A 51 4.05 6.15 27.62
CA LEU A 51 3.80 4.83 28.19
C LEU A 51 3.16 4.96 29.58
N LEU A 52 2.14 4.16 29.85
CA LEU A 52 1.52 4.02 31.17
C LEU A 52 2.04 2.77 31.87
N CYS A 53 2.04 1.64 31.20
CA CYS A 53 2.64 0.41 31.67
C CYS A 53 3.08 -0.47 30.51
N VAL A 54 3.97 -1.41 30.78
CA VAL A 54 4.35 -2.47 29.86
C VAL A 54 4.13 -3.83 30.51
N GLN A 55 3.80 -4.81 29.69
CA GLN A 55 3.50 -6.16 30.12
C GLN A 55 4.48 -7.14 29.55
N PHE A 56 4.96 -8.06 30.40
CA PHE A 56 5.75 -9.21 30.01
C PHE A 56 5.05 -10.47 30.42
N GLY A 57 5.07 -11.48 29.54
CA GLY A 57 4.61 -12.82 29.86
C GLY A 57 5.58 -13.87 29.36
N ASN A 58 5.44 -15.08 29.88
CA ASN A 58 6.13 -16.25 29.38
C ASN A 58 5.29 -17.48 29.66
N LYS A 59 5.04 -18.31 28.64
CA LYS A 59 4.20 -19.50 28.74
C LYS A 59 4.86 -20.62 29.55
N GLU A 60 6.16 -20.85 29.31
CA GLU A 60 6.89 -21.96 29.94
C GLU A 60 6.91 -21.82 31.47
N LYS A 61 7.08 -20.60 31.98
CA LYS A 61 7.14 -20.27 33.40
C LYS A 61 5.81 -19.80 34.00
N ASP A 62 4.78 -19.69 33.19
CA ASP A 62 3.42 -19.27 33.53
C ASP A 62 3.32 -18.04 34.43
N PHE A 63 3.93 -16.94 33.97
CA PHE A 63 3.82 -15.66 34.63
C PHE A 63 3.40 -14.52 33.68
N GLN A 64 2.81 -13.47 34.26
CA GLN A 64 2.59 -12.18 33.66
C GLN A 64 3.11 -11.11 34.62
N ILE A 65 3.91 -10.16 34.10
CA ILE A 65 4.46 -9.04 34.87
C ILE A 65 3.92 -7.75 34.22
N VAL A 66 3.30 -6.90 35.03
CA VAL A 66 2.92 -5.53 34.63
C VAL A 66 3.90 -4.58 35.31
N VAL A 67 4.57 -3.75 34.51
CA VAL A 67 5.52 -2.74 35.00
C VAL A 67 4.89 -1.37 34.84
N ASP A 68 4.71 -0.68 35.94
CA ASP A 68 4.25 0.71 36.00
C ASP A 68 5.34 1.67 35.51
N THR A 69 5.28 2.07 34.24
CA THR A 69 6.29 2.94 33.62
C THR A 69 6.19 4.40 34.07
N THR A 70 5.15 4.75 34.82
CA THR A 70 5.03 6.10 35.41
C THR A 70 5.93 6.27 36.64
N THR A 71 6.30 5.16 37.30
CA THR A 71 7.12 5.12 38.51
C THR A 71 8.42 4.35 38.36
N VAL A 72 8.49 3.42 37.39
CA VAL A 72 9.66 2.58 37.09
C VAL A 72 10.16 2.88 35.68
N SER A 73 11.42 3.24 35.53
CA SER A 73 11.99 3.56 34.22
C SER A 73 12.06 2.31 33.31
N ILE A 74 11.47 2.39 32.12
CA ILE A 74 11.54 1.33 31.11
C ILE A 74 12.98 1.05 30.66
N LEU A 75 13.90 2.01 30.80
CA LEU A 75 15.32 1.84 30.45
C LEU A 75 16.01 0.73 31.25
N LEU A 76 15.51 0.36 32.42
CA LEU A 76 16.00 -0.78 33.20
C LEU A 76 15.82 -2.11 32.47
N TYR A 77 14.82 -2.20 31.58
CA TYR A 77 14.48 -3.39 30.79
C TYR A 77 15.10 -3.38 29.39
N LYS A 78 15.92 -2.37 29.02
CA LYS A 78 16.50 -2.22 27.70
C LYS A 78 17.23 -3.48 27.24
N SER A 79 18.16 -3.98 28.04
CA SER A 79 18.96 -5.17 27.70
C SER A 79 18.09 -6.41 27.48
N ILE A 80 17.01 -6.56 28.23
CA ILE A 80 16.04 -7.65 28.10
C ILE A 80 15.30 -7.56 26.76
N LEU A 81 14.74 -6.38 26.46
CA LEU A 81 13.94 -6.14 25.26
C LEU A 81 14.77 -6.26 23.96
N GLU A 82 16.06 -5.91 24.01
CA GLU A 82 16.96 -6.01 22.86
C GLU A 82 17.56 -7.41 22.67
N ASP A 83 17.70 -8.20 23.72
CA ASP A 83 18.28 -9.56 23.66
C ASP A 83 17.24 -10.65 23.34
N LYS A 84 16.07 -10.60 23.99
CA LYS A 84 15.07 -11.67 23.94
C LYS A 84 14.28 -11.70 22.63
N TYR A 85 13.63 -12.85 22.36
CA TYR A 85 12.68 -12.97 21.28
C TYR A 85 11.30 -12.50 21.77
N ILE A 86 10.81 -11.40 21.20
CA ILE A 86 9.60 -10.71 21.64
C ILE A 86 8.40 -11.17 20.81
N VAL A 87 7.37 -11.68 21.46
CA VAL A 87 6.10 -12.07 20.82
C VAL A 87 5.02 -11.08 21.24
N GLY A 88 4.37 -10.45 20.27
CA GLY A 88 3.33 -9.45 20.54
C GLY A 88 2.26 -9.41 19.45
N GLN A 89 1.34 -8.48 19.62
CA GLN A 89 0.21 -8.24 18.72
C GLN A 89 0.25 -6.82 18.19
N ASN A 90 0.50 -6.60 16.88
CA ASN A 90 0.67 -5.28 16.28
C ASN A 90 1.86 -4.51 16.90
N LEU A 91 2.96 -5.23 17.10
CA LEU A 91 4.19 -4.71 17.73
C LEU A 91 4.72 -3.42 17.09
N LYS A 92 4.34 -3.14 15.87
CA LYS A 92 4.65 -1.88 15.21
C LYS A 92 4.25 -0.66 16.07
N PHE A 93 3.15 -0.76 16.80
CA PHE A 93 2.68 0.27 17.71
C PHE A 93 3.64 0.41 18.91
N ASP A 94 3.91 -0.69 19.60
CA ASP A 94 4.69 -0.73 20.84
C ASP A 94 6.14 -0.32 20.61
N LEU A 95 6.74 -0.78 19.51
CA LEU A 95 8.13 -0.47 19.17
C LEU A 95 8.37 1.03 18.98
N GLN A 96 7.39 1.79 18.46
CA GLN A 96 7.54 3.23 18.30
C GLN A 96 7.65 3.95 19.66
N PHE A 97 6.95 3.47 20.70
CA PHE A 97 7.12 4.00 22.05
C PHE A 97 8.49 3.65 22.63
N LEU A 98 8.97 2.42 22.42
CA LEU A 98 10.31 2.00 22.86
C LEU A 98 11.43 2.80 22.19
N TYR A 99 11.26 3.19 20.93
CA TYR A 99 12.23 4.00 20.18
C TYR A 99 12.45 5.38 20.81
N ASN A 100 11.46 5.96 21.49
CA ASN A 100 11.62 7.21 22.23
C ASN A 100 12.65 7.10 23.36
N TYR A 101 12.88 5.89 23.87
CA TYR A 101 13.86 5.58 24.91
C TYR A 101 15.16 4.98 24.35
N GLY A 102 15.29 4.89 23.03
CA GLY A 102 16.44 4.25 22.38
C GLY A 102 16.52 2.75 22.66
N ILE A 103 15.38 2.09 22.88
CA ILE A 103 15.25 0.64 23.03
C ILE A 103 14.81 0.06 21.69
N ILE A 104 15.61 -0.85 21.09
CA ILE A 104 15.45 -1.28 19.70
C ILE A 104 15.38 -2.80 19.61
N PRO A 105 14.22 -3.42 19.94
CA PRO A 105 14.02 -4.85 19.75
C PRO A 105 14.03 -5.20 18.26
N ARG A 106 14.81 -6.23 17.89
CA ARG A 106 14.92 -6.70 16.49
C ARG A 106 14.44 -8.12 16.28
N LYS A 107 14.40 -8.91 17.34
CA LYS A 107 13.96 -10.32 17.31
C LYS A 107 12.50 -10.37 17.70
N VAL A 108 11.59 -10.19 16.76
CA VAL A 108 10.16 -10.06 17.05
C VAL A 108 9.31 -11.08 16.27
N TYR A 109 8.18 -11.44 16.87
CA TYR A 109 7.09 -12.19 16.23
C TYR A 109 5.79 -11.42 16.43
N ASP A 110 5.18 -10.97 15.36
CA ASP A 110 3.92 -10.24 15.41
C ASP A 110 2.76 -11.16 14.98
N THR A 111 1.92 -11.49 15.94
CA THR A 111 0.79 -12.40 15.74
C THR A 111 -0.24 -11.85 14.75
N MET A 112 -0.42 -10.52 14.66
CA MET A 112 -1.31 -9.88 13.69
C MET A 112 -0.76 -10.02 12.27
N ILE A 113 0.52 -9.75 12.08
CA ILE A 113 1.16 -9.79 10.75
C ILE A 113 1.20 -11.22 10.20
N VAL A 114 1.53 -12.21 11.04
CA VAL A 114 1.50 -13.60 10.60
C VAL A 114 0.08 -14.07 10.30
N GLU A 115 -0.92 -13.63 11.07
CA GLU A 115 -2.32 -13.93 10.74
C GLU A 115 -2.74 -13.33 9.41
N GLN A 116 -2.36 -12.07 9.12
CA GLN A 116 -2.62 -11.44 7.83
C GLN A 116 -1.97 -12.18 6.67
N LEU A 117 -0.74 -12.69 6.85
CA LEU A 117 -0.05 -13.50 5.85
C LEU A 117 -0.81 -14.81 5.56
N LEU A 118 -1.30 -15.48 6.59
CA LEU A 118 -2.04 -16.75 6.47
C LEU A 118 -3.41 -16.62 5.77
N TYR A 119 -3.98 -15.41 5.74
CA TYR A 119 -5.25 -15.07 5.09
C TYR A 119 -5.10 -14.05 3.95
N LEU A 120 -3.89 -13.92 3.40
CA LEU A 120 -3.64 -12.97 2.33
C LEU A 120 -4.48 -13.28 1.08
N GLY A 121 -5.17 -12.26 0.52
CA GLY A 121 -6.11 -12.43 -0.60
C GLY A 121 -7.58 -12.44 -0.18
N TYR A 122 -7.88 -12.62 1.08
CA TYR A 122 -9.25 -12.49 1.60
C TYR A 122 -9.74 -11.05 1.49
N PRO A 123 -11.02 -10.81 1.15
CA PRO A 123 -11.57 -9.47 1.07
C PRO A 123 -11.48 -8.72 2.40
N SER A 124 -11.27 -7.41 2.32
CA SER A 124 -11.25 -6.56 3.52
C SER A 124 -12.57 -6.68 4.28
N GLY A 125 -12.48 -6.83 5.61
CA GLY A 125 -13.63 -7.00 6.49
C GLY A 125 -14.15 -8.44 6.63
N THR A 126 -13.63 -9.40 5.86
CA THR A 126 -14.00 -10.81 6.01
C THR A 126 -13.39 -11.43 7.26
N ILE A 127 -12.14 -11.08 7.55
CA ILE A 127 -11.37 -11.58 8.69
C ILE A 127 -11.00 -10.39 9.59
N SER A 128 -11.28 -10.52 10.88
CA SER A 128 -10.77 -9.59 11.90
C SER A 128 -9.42 -10.08 12.42
N TYR A 129 -8.48 -9.15 12.52
CA TYR A 129 -7.12 -9.38 12.98
C TYR A 129 -6.85 -8.78 14.37
N SER A 130 -7.91 -8.48 15.15
CA SER A 130 -7.75 -8.09 16.56
C SER A 130 -7.29 -9.29 17.40
N LEU A 131 -6.56 -9.03 18.50
CA LEU A 131 -6.10 -10.08 19.41
C LEU A 131 -7.23 -10.99 19.85
N ALA A 132 -8.37 -10.43 20.28
CA ALA A 132 -9.55 -11.20 20.69
C ALA A 132 -10.07 -12.11 19.57
N SER A 133 -10.17 -11.59 18.33
CA SER A 133 -10.64 -12.38 17.19
C SER A 133 -9.66 -13.49 16.80
N ILE A 134 -8.36 -13.27 16.95
CA ILE A 134 -7.32 -14.28 16.69
C ILE A 134 -7.35 -15.34 17.77
N ALA A 135 -7.41 -14.94 19.05
CA ALA A 135 -7.50 -15.88 20.18
C ALA A 135 -8.74 -16.78 20.08
N GLN A 136 -9.90 -16.19 19.76
CA GLN A 136 -11.14 -16.96 19.56
C GLN A 136 -11.02 -17.95 18.41
N ARG A 137 -10.50 -17.52 17.26
CA ARG A 137 -10.37 -18.37 16.07
C ARG A 137 -9.38 -19.51 16.26
N ARG A 138 -8.26 -19.26 16.97
CA ARG A 138 -7.16 -20.21 17.09
C ARG A 138 -7.20 -21.06 18.34
N LEU A 139 -7.71 -20.52 19.43
CA LEU A 139 -7.66 -21.15 20.75
C LEU A 139 -9.06 -21.39 21.36
N GLY A 140 -10.12 -20.81 20.79
CA GLY A 140 -11.47 -20.84 21.36
C GLY A 140 -11.61 -19.98 22.62
N ILE A 141 -10.73 -19.00 22.83
CA ILE A 141 -10.66 -18.16 24.03
C ILE A 141 -11.26 -16.78 23.73
N ASP A 142 -12.16 -16.34 24.61
CA ASP A 142 -12.71 -14.99 24.62
C ASP A 142 -11.84 -14.08 25.49
N ILE A 143 -11.35 -12.98 24.93
CA ILE A 143 -10.59 -11.94 25.62
C ILE A 143 -11.51 -10.72 25.81
N ASP A 144 -11.78 -10.36 27.06
CA ASP A 144 -12.56 -9.18 27.40
C ASP A 144 -11.76 -7.90 27.07
N LYS A 145 -12.36 -7.01 26.31
CA LYS A 145 -11.80 -5.71 25.90
C LYS A 145 -12.57 -4.51 26.47
N SER A 146 -13.46 -4.72 27.43
CA SER A 146 -14.32 -3.69 28.02
C SER A 146 -13.55 -2.57 28.73
N ILE A 147 -12.38 -2.86 29.26
CA ILE A 147 -11.51 -1.93 30.02
C ILE A 147 -10.67 -1.02 29.10
N ARG A 148 -10.34 -1.47 27.89
CA ARG A 148 -9.39 -0.78 26.98
C ARG A 148 -9.66 0.73 26.81
N GLY A 149 -10.92 1.14 26.62
CA GLY A 149 -11.28 2.55 26.45
C GLY A 149 -11.21 3.39 27.73
N GLN A 150 -10.95 2.77 28.89
CA GLN A 150 -11.01 3.38 30.20
C GLN A 150 -9.63 3.59 30.83
N ILE A 151 -8.58 2.97 30.31
CA ILE A 151 -7.23 2.92 30.90
C ILE A 151 -6.67 4.32 31.19
N ILE A 152 -6.82 5.25 30.28
CA ILE A 152 -6.23 6.62 30.38
C ILE A 152 -6.74 7.38 31.62
N TRP A 153 -8.01 7.24 31.96
CA TRP A 153 -8.60 7.97 33.08
C TRP A 153 -8.71 7.15 34.36
N ARG A 154 -8.57 5.81 34.28
CA ARG A 154 -8.54 4.95 35.46
C ARG A 154 -7.15 4.88 36.09
N GLY A 155 -6.10 5.06 35.31
CA GLY A 155 -4.75 4.76 35.76
C GLY A 155 -4.54 3.23 35.96
N LEU A 156 -3.50 2.86 36.69
CA LEU A 156 -3.16 1.47 36.99
C LEU A 156 -3.93 0.95 38.21
N ASP A 157 -5.29 0.84 38.09
CA ASP A 157 -6.08 0.14 39.10
C ASP A 157 -6.00 -1.40 38.87
N GLU A 158 -6.55 -2.17 39.82
CA GLU A 158 -6.54 -3.62 39.77
C GLU A 158 -7.12 -4.18 38.47
N GLN A 159 -8.20 -3.60 37.96
CA GLN A 159 -8.84 -4.09 36.74
C GLN A 159 -7.96 -3.84 35.51
N VAL A 160 -7.27 -2.70 35.46
CA VAL A 160 -6.30 -2.38 34.41
C VAL A 160 -5.10 -3.31 34.49
N ILE A 161 -4.56 -3.58 35.66
CA ILE A 161 -3.43 -4.50 35.86
C ILE A 161 -3.78 -5.92 35.37
N LEU A 162 -4.94 -6.45 35.77
CA LEU A 162 -5.37 -7.79 35.36
C LEU A 162 -5.72 -7.85 33.84
N TYR A 163 -6.32 -6.80 33.31
CA TYR A 163 -6.59 -6.65 31.89
C TYR A 163 -5.27 -6.69 31.09
N SER A 164 -4.31 -5.84 31.46
CA SER A 164 -3.02 -5.74 30.79
C SER A 164 -2.22 -7.05 30.86
N ALA A 165 -2.26 -7.73 32.03
CA ALA A 165 -1.65 -9.04 32.19
C ALA A 165 -2.28 -10.11 31.27
N ASN A 166 -3.60 -10.02 31.04
CA ASN A 166 -4.30 -10.96 30.16
C ASN A 166 -3.98 -10.74 28.68
N ASP A 167 -3.65 -9.53 28.25
CA ASP A 167 -3.32 -9.22 26.86
C ASP A 167 -2.03 -9.91 26.37
N VAL A 168 -1.10 -10.21 27.26
CA VAL A 168 0.12 -10.96 26.91
C VAL A 168 -0.02 -12.46 27.08
N ARG A 169 -0.96 -12.93 27.88
CA ARG A 169 -1.04 -14.32 28.35
C ARG A 169 -1.06 -15.37 27.23
N TRP A 170 -1.71 -15.07 26.10
CA TRP A 170 -2.02 -16.05 25.06
C TRP A 170 -1.15 -15.90 23.80
N LEU A 171 -0.23 -14.95 23.76
CA LEU A 171 0.52 -14.62 22.55
C LEU A 171 1.42 -15.76 22.07
N GLU A 172 2.08 -16.50 22.98
CA GLU A 172 2.89 -17.67 22.59
C GLU A 172 2.01 -18.84 22.11
N ASP A 173 0.81 -19.05 22.68
CA ASP A 173 -0.13 -20.07 22.22
C ASP A 173 -0.60 -19.77 20.79
N ILE A 174 -0.93 -18.50 20.51
CA ILE A 174 -1.27 -18.03 19.18
C ILE A 174 -0.10 -18.24 18.22
N MET A 175 1.13 -17.84 18.60
CA MET A 175 2.34 -18.05 17.82
C MET A 175 2.54 -19.52 17.45
N HIS A 176 2.42 -20.44 18.41
CA HIS A 176 2.60 -21.87 18.16
C HIS A 176 1.53 -22.42 17.20
N SER A 177 0.27 -22.00 17.35
CA SER A 177 -0.80 -22.34 16.41
C SER A 177 -0.52 -21.83 15.00
N GLN A 178 -0.07 -20.57 14.88
CA GLN A 178 0.27 -19.96 13.60
C GLN A 178 1.48 -20.62 12.93
N LEU A 179 2.51 -20.97 13.69
CA LEU A 179 3.71 -21.65 13.18
C LEU A 179 3.39 -23.03 12.60
N LYS A 180 2.42 -23.75 13.19
CA LYS A 180 1.92 -25.01 12.64
C LYS A 180 1.27 -24.77 11.27
N ASP A 181 0.37 -23.79 11.16
CA ASP A 181 -0.23 -23.43 9.88
C ASP A 181 0.82 -22.97 8.84
N CYS A 182 1.82 -22.21 9.28
CA CYS A 182 2.91 -21.77 8.41
C CYS A 182 3.74 -22.95 7.89
N GLU A 183 3.90 -24.02 8.66
CA GLU A 183 4.56 -25.24 8.21
C GLU A 183 3.70 -25.98 7.18
N GLU A 184 2.45 -26.22 7.49
CA GLU A 184 1.49 -26.88 6.59
C GLU A 184 1.35 -26.12 5.26
N LYS A 185 1.29 -24.79 5.33
CA LYS A 185 1.21 -23.91 4.18
C LYS A 185 2.57 -23.58 3.53
N GLN A 186 3.68 -24.11 4.04
CA GLN A 186 5.05 -23.88 3.53
C GLN A 186 5.40 -22.39 3.42
N CYS A 187 5.06 -21.58 4.42
CA CYS A 187 5.33 -20.12 4.42
C CYS A 187 6.09 -19.64 5.67
N LYS A 188 6.79 -20.54 6.40
CA LYS A 188 7.61 -20.14 7.57
C LYS A 188 8.65 -19.07 7.26
N VAL A 189 9.32 -19.17 6.10
CA VAL A 189 10.31 -18.18 5.68
C VAL A 189 9.63 -16.82 5.44
N GLY A 190 8.43 -16.83 4.87
CA GLY A 190 7.63 -15.63 4.69
C GLY A 190 7.21 -15.02 6.02
N ALA A 191 6.71 -15.83 6.96
CA ALA A 191 6.34 -15.35 8.29
C ALA A 191 7.54 -14.72 9.03
N LYS A 192 8.73 -15.34 8.93
CA LYS A 192 9.94 -14.76 9.50
C LYS A 192 10.29 -13.43 8.86
N LEU A 193 10.30 -13.34 7.52
CA LEU A 193 10.60 -12.10 6.79
C LEU A 193 9.63 -10.98 7.17
N GLU A 194 8.35 -11.29 7.26
CA GLU A 194 7.33 -10.30 7.66
C GLU A 194 7.53 -9.84 9.11
N CYS A 195 7.89 -10.73 10.03
CA CYS A 195 8.22 -10.36 11.41
C CYS A 195 9.52 -9.54 11.50
N ASP A 196 10.57 -9.94 10.78
CA ASP A 196 11.85 -9.20 10.74
C ASP A 196 11.68 -7.78 10.17
N PHE A 197 10.65 -7.54 9.35
CA PHE A 197 10.34 -6.23 8.81
C PHE A 197 9.51 -5.33 9.74
N VAL A 198 8.89 -5.87 10.80
CA VAL A 198 8.09 -5.07 11.76
C VAL A 198 8.92 -3.95 12.41
N PRO A 199 10.15 -4.16 12.89
CA PRO A 199 10.98 -3.06 13.40
C PRO A 199 11.28 -1.98 12.36
N VAL A 200 11.46 -2.37 11.10
CA VAL A 200 11.75 -1.45 9.98
C VAL A 200 10.58 -0.52 9.72
N ILE A 201 9.37 -1.07 9.58
CA ILE A 201 8.15 -0.27 9.32
C ILE A 201 7.80 0.59 10.53
N SER A 202 8.10 0.12 11.74
CA SER A 202 7.98 0.92 12.96
C SER A 202 8.91 2.13 12.92
N TYR A 203 10.15 1.92 12.51
CA TYR A 203 11.17 2.99 12.41
C TYR A 203 10.84 3.99 11.29
N LEU A 204 10.37 3.50 10.14
CA LEU A 204 9.89 4.34 9.04
C LEU A 204 8.78 5.31 9.50
N GLU A 205 7.77 4.81 10.20
CA GLU A 205 6.68 5.65 10.72
C GLU A 205 7.16 6.58 11.83
N TRP A 206 8.08 6.11 12.68
CA TRP A 206 8.64 6.89 13.76
C TRP A 206 9.53 8.03 13.26
N CYS A 207 10.36 7.83 12.25
CA CYS A 207 11.20 8.85 11.63
C CYS A 207 10.37 9.96 10.98
N GLY A 208 9.35 9.59 10.17
CA GLY A 208 8.62 10.53 9.34
C GLY A 208 9.52 11.25 8.32
N ILE A 209 8.95 12.17 7.57
CA ILE A 209 9.62 12.93 6.51
C ILE A 209 9.46 14.43 6.74
N LYS A 210 10.52 15.22 6.52
CA LYS A 210 10.47 16.66 6.67
C LYS A 210 9.83 17.30 5.45
N LEU A 211 8.87 18.19 5.69
CA LEU A 211 8.22 19.01 4.67
C LEU A 211 8.64 20.46 4.85
N ASP A 212 9.11 21.10 3.79
CA ASP A 212 9.36 22.53 3.71
C ASP A 212 8.00 23.25 3.55
N GLU A 213 7.55 23.91 4.61
CA GLU A 213 6.24 24.57 4.64
C GLU A 213 6.16 25.73 3.67
N GLU A 214 7.24 26.50 3.48
CA GLU A 214 7.25 27.65 2.57
C GLU A 214 7.16 27.19 1.12
N LYS A 215 7.97 26.20 0.72
CA LYS A 215 7.90 25.61 -0.61
C LYS A 215 6.52 25.00 -0.87
N TRP A 216 5.94 24.34 0.14
CA TRP A 216 4.60 23.73 0.03
C TRP A 216 3.50 24.78 -0.16
N LEU A 217 3.55 25.90 0.56
CA LEU A 217 2.61 27.02 0.39
C LEU A 217 2.71 27.64 -1.00
N VAL A 218 3.93 27.81 -1.54
CA VAL A 218 4.14 28.29 -2.91
C VAL A 218 3.53 27.30 -3.92
N LYS A 219 3.78 26.00 -3.73
CA LYS A 219 3.17 24.94 -4.55
C LYS A 219 1.64 25.00 -4.50
N MET A 220 1.05 25.06 -3.31
CA MET A 220 -0.42 25.14 -3.14
C MET A 220 -1.02 26.35 -3.89
N LYS A 221 -0.36 27.50 -3.84
CA LYS A 221 -0.79 28.70 -4.59
C LYS A 221 -0.78 28.44 -6.08
N LYS A 222 0.31 27.86 -6.62
CA LYS A 222 0.44 27.49 -8.04
C LYS A 222 -0.60 26.46 -8.48
N ASP A 223 -0.86 25.45 -7.67
CA ASP A 223 -1.87 24.42 -7.95
C ASP A 223 -3.27 25.04 -8.01
N LYS A 224 -3.58 25.95 -7.10
CA LYS A 224 -4.84 26.70 -7.14
C LYS A 224 -4.97 27.57 -8.38
N GLU A 225 -3.92 28.30 -8.74
CA GLU A 225 -3.89 29.09 -9.98
C GLU A 225 -4.12 28.22 -11.23
N ASN A 226 -3.52 27.02 -11.27
CA ASN A 226 -3.72 26.08 -12.37
C ASN A 226 -5.17 25.54 -12.40
N LEU A 227 -5.74 25.23 -11.23
CA LEU A 227 -7.14 24.81 -11.12
C LEU A 227 -8.09 25.92 -11.58
N ASP A 228 -7.84 27.17 -11.16
CA ASP A 228 -8.68 28.33 -11.52
C ASP A 228 -8.60 28.56 -13.05
N LYS A 229 -7.42 28.48 -13.67
CA LYS A 229 -7.25 28.55 -15.13
C LYS A 229 -7.96 27.43 -15.88
N ALA A 230 -7.88 26.21 -15.38
CA ALA A 230 -8.60 25.08 -15.98
C ALA A 230 -10.11 25.26 -15.88
N ARG A 231 -10.60 25.79 -14.75
CA ARG A 231 -12.00 26.16 -14.56
C ARG A 231 -12.44 27.27 -15.53
N GLU A 232 -11.66 28.35 -15.63
CA GLU A 232 -11.94 29.45 -16.56
C GLU A 232 -12.01 28.96 -18.02
N SER A 233 -11.16 28.02 -18.42
CA SER A 233 -11.19 27.42 -19.75
C SER A 233 -12.47 26.64 -20.00
N LEU A 234 -12.95 25.88 -19.01
CA LEU A 234 -14.25 25.19 -19.07
C LEU A 234 -15.42 26.17 -19.09
N ASP A 235 -15.38 27.21 -18.25
CA ASP A 235 -16.40 28.24 -18.19
C ASP A 235 -16.49 28.98 -19.55
N LYS A 236 -15.34 29.27 -20.18
CA LYS A 236 -15.28 29.86 -21.51
C LYS A 236 -15.84 28.92 -22.59
N PHE A 237 -15.54 27.63 -22.52
CA PHE A 237 -16.14 26.64 -23.44
C PHE A 237 -17.67 26.66 -23.38
N ILE A 238 -18.27 26.79 -22.19
CA ILE A 238 -19.72 26.89 -22.01
C ILE A 238 -20.26 28.22 -22.55
N THR A 239 -19.64 29.34 -22.15
CA THR A 239 -20.15 30.69 -22.50
C THR A 239 -19.95 31.03 -23.97
N SER A 240 -18.99 30.42 -24.65
CA SER A 240 -18.75 30.60 -26.07
C SER A 240 -19.65 29.76 -26.98
N ASN A 241 -20.40 28.79 -26.43
CA ASN A 241 -21.24 27.88 -27.20
C ASN A 241 -22.74 28.22 -27.04
N PRO A 242 -23.40 28.80 -28.06
CA PRO A 242 -24.82 29.18 -27.98
C PRO A 242 -25.77 28.00 -27.63
N ASN A 243 -25.40 26.77 -28.01
CA ASN A 243 -26.18 25.57 -27.72
C ASN A 243 -26.15 25.17 -26.23
N LEU A 244 -25.25 25.79 -25.43
CA LEU A 244 -25.10 25.53 -24.00
C LEU A 244 -25.63 26.68 -23.14
N SER A 245 -26.42 27.61 -23.72
CA SER A 245 -26.97 28.79 -23.03
C SER A 245 -27.78 28.46 -21.78
N GLN A 246 -28.37 27.27 -21.66
CA GLN A 246 -29.06 26.81 -20.45
C GLN A 246 -28.13 26.65 -19.22
N PHE A 247 -26.81 26.60 -19.42
CA PHE A 247 -25.79 26.56 -18.38
C PHE A 247 -25.13 27.92 -18.15
N THR A 248 -25.74 28.99 -18.66
CA THR A 248 -25.25 30.35 -18.48
C THR A 248 -26.31 31.21 -17.80
N HIS A 249 -25.86 32.22 -17.09
CA HIS A 249 -26.68 33.28 -16.51
C HIS A 249 -26.12 34.64 -16.94
N ILE A 250 -26.99 35.57 -17.23
CA ILE A 250 -26.64 36.98 -17.54
C ILE A 250 -26.94 37.80 -16.30
N GLU A 251 -25.89 38.23 -15.58
CA GLU A 251 -26.03 39.22 -14.54
C GLU A 251 -26.28 40.62 -15.16
N ARG A 252 -27.45 41.16 -14.94
CA ARG A 252 -27.73 42.56 -15.31
C ARG A 252 -27.22 43.46 -14.18
N GLN A 253 -25.92 43.71 -14.14
CA GLN A 253 -25.35 44.80 -13.36
C GLN A 253 -25.22 46.01 -14.27
N GLY A 254 -26.06 47.00 -14.12
CA GLY A 254 -25.99 48.25 -14.88
C GLY A 254 -26.31 49.43 -13.98
N ASP A 255 -25.39 50.34 -13.83
CA ASP A 255 -25.65 51.71 -13.43
C ASP A 255 -26.24 52.47 -14.65
N LEU A 256 -27.19 53.40 -14.41
CA LEU A 256 -27.99 54.05 -15.44
C LEU A 256 -27.15 54.81 -16.52
N PHE A 257 -25.82 54.89 -16.33
CA PHE A 257 -24.89 55.65 -17.17
C PHE A 257 -23.70 54.83 -17.73
N SER A 258 -23.49 53.55 -17.30
CA SER A 258 -22.49 52.68 -17.88
C SER A 258 -23.19 51.61 -18.73
N GLY A 259 -22.79 51.47 -20.00
CA GLY A 259 -23.41 50.50 -20.90
C GLY A 259 -23.46 49.10 -20.32
N PHE A 260 -24.54 48.37 -20.59
CA PHE A 260 -24.71 46.99 -20.15
C PHE A 260 -23.63 46.09 -20.69
N ASN A 261 -22.65 45.71 -19.88
CA ASN A 261 -21.78 44.60 -20.19
C ASN A 261 -22.47 43.34 -19.67
N SER A 262 -23.00 42.56 -20.59
CA SER A 262 -23.79 41.36 -20.28
C SER A 262 -23.09 40.10 -20.81
N ASP A 263 -21.85 39.86 -20.37
CA ASP A 263 -21.18 38.63 -20.71
C ASP A 263 -21.83 37.47 -19.97
N PRO A 264 -22.15 36.35 -20.63
CA PRO A 264 -22.74 35.21 -19.99
C PRO A 264 -21.76 34.59 -19.00
N ILE A 265 -22.25 34.25 -17.78
CA ILE A 265 -21.49 33.59 -16.73
C ILE A 265 -21.87 32.13 -16.69
N CYS A 266 -20.90 31.22 -16.65
CA CYS A 266 -21.16 29.78 -16.48
C CYS A 266 -21.74 29.48 -15.10
N THR A 267 -22.81 28.68 -15.04
CA THR A 267 -23.50 28.29 -13.79
C THR A 267 -23.13 26.89 -13.32
N ILE A 268 -22.31 26.17 -14.05
CA ILE A 268 -21.93 24.79 -13.71
C ILE A 268 -20.98 24.80 -12.50
N ASN A 269 -21.34 24.04 -11.48
CA ASN A 269 -20.39 23.64 -10.45
C ASN A 269 -19.63 22.39 -10.93
N TRP A 270 -18.40 22.55 -11.39
CA TRP A 270 -17.55 21.47 -11.94
C TRP A 270 -17.22 20.36 -10.93
N SER A 271 -17.36 20.62 -9.62
CA SER A 271 -17.24 19.60 -8.57
C SER A 271 -18.51 18.74 -8.42
N SER A 272 -19.63 19.14 -9.04
CA SER A 272 -20.90 18.44 -8.97
C SER A 272 -21.05 17.45 -10.12
N SER A 273 -20.76 16.17 -9.86
CA SER A 273 -20.95 15.11 -10.86
C SER A 273 -22.33 15.13 -11.50
N ARG A 274 -23.39 15.51 -10.75
CA ARG A 274 -24.76 15.57 -11.28
C ARG A 274 -24.93 16.64 -12.37
N GLN A 275 -24.31 17.81 -12.19
CA GLN A 275 -24.39 18.89 -13.19
C GLN A 275 -23.54 18.56 -14.41
N VAL A 276 -22.36 17.98 -14.20
CA VAL A 276 -21.48 17.57 -15.31
C VAL A 276 -22.10 16.42 -16.12
N VAL A 277 -22.84 15.49 -15.49
CA VAL A 277 -23.62 14.48 -16.20
C VAL A 277 -24.66 15.10 -17.14
N GLN A 278 -25.38 16.12 -16.70
CA GLN A 278 -26.36 16.80 -17.55
C GLN A 278 -25.70 17.43 -18.78
N LEU A 279 -24.56 18.10 -18.58
CA LEU A 279 -23.78 18.66 -19.69
C LEU A 279 -23.27 17.57 -20.64
N ALA A 280 -22.67 16.51 -20.09
CA ALA A 280 -22.11 15.42 -20.89
C ALA A 280 -23.18 14.75 -21.80
N LYS A 281 -24.39 14.53 -21.28
CA LYS A 281 -25.52 14.01 -22.07
C LYS A 281 -25.90 14.93 -23.23
N ILE A 282 -25.90 16.25 -23.01
CA ILE A 282 -26.19 17.24 -24.06
C ILE A 282 -25.09 17.27 -25.10
N LEU A 283 -23.83 17.08 -24.70
CA LEU A 283 -22.70 16.97 -25.62
C LEU A 283 -22.67 15.62 -26.36
N GLY A 284 -23.60 14.69 -26.11
CA GLY A 284 -23.77 13.43 -26.80
C GLY A 284 -23.03 12.25 -26.15
N PHE A 285 -22.48 12.40 -24.95
CA PHE A 285 -21.82 11.31 -24.23
C PHE A 285 -22.84 10.36 -23.59
N ASP A 286 -22.60 9.07 -23.68
CA ASP A 286 -23.24 8.09 -22.83
C ASP A 286 -22.61 8.13 -21.42
N THR A 287 -23.40 8.50 -20.44
CA THR A 287 -22.97 8.54 -19.04
C THR A 287 -23.35 7.30 -18.25
N THR A 288 -24.07 6.35 -18.85
CA THR A 288 -24.63 5.18 -18.18
C THR A 288 -23.54 4.15 -17.89
N VAL A 289 -23.40 3.78 -16.64
CA VAL A 289 -22.51 2.70 -16.19
C VAL A 289 -23.24 1.81 -15.19
N GLN A 290 -23.06 0.50 -15.30
CA GLN A 290 -23.63 -0.43 -14.34
C GLN A 290 -22.83 -0.41 -13.03
N ASP A 291 -23.50 -0.20 -11.90
CA ASP A 291 -22.89 -0.31 -10.58
C ASP A 291 -22.46 -1.75 -10.31
N LYS A 292 -21.22 -1.91 -9.86
CA LYS A 292 -20.65 -3.25 -9.64
C LYS A 292 -21.28 -4.01 -8.48
N LYS A 293 -21.85 -3.31 -7.50
CA LYS A 293 -22.45 -3.90 -6.29
C LYS A 293 -23.96 -4.10 -6.43
N THR A 294 -24.67 -3.03 -6.82
CA THR A 294 -26.13 -3.06 -6.91
C THR A 294 -26.62 -3.61 -8.24
N LYS A 295 -25.76 -3.64 -9.28
CA LYS A 295 -26.10 -3.99 -10.66
C LYS A 295 -27.09 -3.03 -11.34
N GLU A 296 -27.42 -1.93 -10.69
CA GLU A 296 -28.27 -0.88 -11.22
C GLU A 296 -27.47 0.04 -12.14
N ASP A 297 -28.13 0.60 -13.14
CA ASP A 297 -27.54 1.62 -13.98
C ASP A 297 -27.45 2.94 -13.24
N LYS A 298 -26.32 3.58 -13.33
CA LYS A 298 -26.06 4.91 -12.76
C LYS A 298 -25.27 5.78 -13.70
N ASP A 299 -25.46 7.07 -13.59
CA ASP A 299 -24.66 8.04 -14.35
C ASP A 299 -23.23 8.18 -13.79
N SER A 300 -22.25 8.30 -14.68
CA SER A 300 -20.84 8.50 -14.35
C SER A 300 -20.14 9.36 -15.38
N VAL A 301 -19.39 10.34 -14.89
CA VAL A 301 -18.48 11.19 -15.69
C VAL A 301 -17.02 10.92 -15.32
N LEU A 302 -16.72 9.72 -14.82
CA LEU A 302 -15.35 9.33 -14.54
C LEU A 302 -14.53 9.25 -15.81
N GLU A 303 -13.30 9.71 -15.75
CA GLU A 303 -12.35 9.76 -16.86
C GLU A 303 -12.25 8.45 -17.64
N LYS A 304 -12.13 7.30 -16.92
CA LYS A 304 -12.05 5.97 -17.54
C LYS A 304 -13.26 5.58 -18.39
N HIS A 305 -14.45 6.15 -18.10
CA HIS A 305 -15.67 5.91 -18.87
C HIS A 305 -15.74 6.86 -20.06
N LEU A 306 -15.51 8.15 -19.86
CA LEU A 306 -15.57 9.14 -20.92
C LEU A 306 -14.43 8.99 -21.94
N LYS A 307 -13.23 8.55 -21.52
CA LYS A 307 -12.11 8.27 -22.45
C LYS A 307 -12.43 7.24 -23.53
N THR A 308 -13.37 6.32 -23.29
CA THR A 308 -13.79 5.34 -24.31
C THR A 308 -14.64 5.94 -25.41
N GLN A 309 -15.04 7.20 -25.26
CA GLN A 309 -15.96 7.92 -26.16
C GLN A 309 -15.26 9.10 -26.87
N LYS A 310 -13.94 8.99 -27.08
CA LYS A 310 -13.16 9.92 -27.88
C LYS A 310 -13.78 10.10 -29.28
N GLY A 311 -13.77 11.34 -29.80
CA GLY A 311 -14.36 11.69 -31.10
C GLY A 311 -15.79 12.25 -31.00
N ILE A 312 -16.44 12.24 -29.82
CA ILE A 312 -17.75 12.89 -29.62
C ILE A 312 -17.54 14.41 -29.41
N ASN A 313 -16.71 14.78 -28.44
CA ASN A 313 -16.30 16.17 -28.17
C ASN A 313 -14.96 16.13 -27.42
N ASP A 314 -13.87 16.06 -28.15
CA ASP A 314 -12.53 15.92 -27.60
C ASP A 314 -12.07 17.18 -26.88
N GLU A 315 -12.49 18.37 -27.31
CA GLU A 315 -12.18 19.64 -26.64
C GLU A 315 -12.73 19.66 -25.20
N PHE A 316 -14.00 19.28 -25.03
CA PHE A 316 -14.57 19.16 -23.69
C PHE A 316 -13.84 18.13 -22.82
N LEU A 317 -13.50 16.97 -23.38
CA LEU A 317 -12.81 15.92 -22.65
C LEU A 317 -11.44 16.40 -22.15
N ASP A 318 -10.66 17.04 -23.00
CA ASP A 318 -9.32 17.52 -22.66
C ASP A 318 -9.40 18.61 -21.56
N LEU A 319 -10.32 19.56 -21.68
CA LEU A 319 -10.54 20.59 -20.66
C LEU A 319 -11.03 20.00 -19.33
N TYR A 320 -11.98 19.08 -19.39
CA TYR A 320 -12.58 18.50 -18.18
C TYR A 320 -11.59 17.58 -17.44
N PHE A 321 -10.79 16.82 -18.16
CA PHE A 321 -9.77 15.97 -17.54
C PHE A 321 -8.64 16.80 -16.93
N ALA A 322 -8.20 17.87 -17.57
CA ALA A 322 -7.25 18.81 -17.00
C ALA A 322 -7.79 19.43 -15.69
N TYR A 323 -9.05 19.85 -15.68
CA TYR A 323 -9.70 20.35 -14.47
C TYR A 323 -9.74 19.27 -13.36
N GLN A 324 -10.13 18.03 -13.69
CA GLN A 324 -10.19 16.93 -12.71
C GLN A 324 -8.81 16.61 -12.12
N GLU A 325 -7.76 16.65 -12.91
CA GLU A 325 -6.38 16.44 -12.47
C GLU A 325 -5.97 17.50 -11.44
N TYR A 326 -6.13 18.79 -11.75
CA TYR A 326 -5.80 19.87 -10.81
C TYR A 326 -6.72 19.86 -9.58
N ALA A 327 -8.00 19.59 -9.73
CA ALA A 327 -8.93 19.49 -8.62
C ALA A 327 -8.54 18.36 -7.64
N LYS A 328 -8.07 17.22 -8.16
CA LYS A 328 -7.54 16.12 -7.37
C LYS A 328 -6.28 16.52 -6.61
N VAL A 329 -5.34 17.21 -7.28
CA VAL A 329 -4.10 17.66 -6.63
C VAL A 329 -4.41 18.63 -5.49
N VAL A 330 -5.22 19.66 -5.73
CA VAL A 330 -5.61 20.66 -4.72
C VAL A 330 -6.35 20.02 -3.53
N SER A 331 -7.26 19.07 -3.79
CA SER A 331 -8.04 18.44 -2.73
C SER A 331 -7.25 17.41 -1.91
N SER A 332 -6.34 16.67 -2.56
CA SER A 332 -5.64 15.54 -1.92
C SER A 332 -4.27 15.92 -1.36
N PHE A 333 -3.59 16.92 -1.94
CA PHE A 333 -2.21 17.30 -1.64
C PHE A 333 -2.08 18.79 -1.34
N GLY A 334 -3.01 19.35 -0.57
CA GLY A 334 -3.05 20.74 -0.14
C GLY A 334 -2.81 20.88 1.36
N GLN A 335 -3.77 21.48 2.07
CA GLN A 335 -3.70 21.78 3.50
C GLN A 335 -3.52 20.52 4.36
N SER A 336 -4.00 19.37 3.92
CA SER A 336 -3.85 18.09 4.63
C SER A 336 -2.39 17.74 4.92
N GLN A 337 -1.45 18.07 4.04
CA GLN A 337 -0.02 17.84 4.26
C GLN A 337 0.53 18.73 5.39
N LEU A 338 0.18 20.02 5.39
CA LEU A 338 0.57 20.96 6.46
C LEU A 338 -0.04 20.56 7.81
N ASN A 339 -1.26 20.03 7.79
CA ASN A 339 -1.92 19.54 9.00
C ASN A 339 -1.22 18.32 9.62
N MET A 340 -0.50 17.53 8.82
CA MET A 340 0.27 16.38 9.30
C MET A 340 1.60 16.73 9.94
N ILE A 341 2.13 17.93 9.78
CA ILE A 341 3.39 18.32 10.39
C ILE A 341 3.22 18.28 11.92
N ASN A 342 3.99 17.43 12.58
CA ASN A 342 4.01 17.33 14.02
C ASN A 342 4.88 18.44 14.60
N PRO A 343 4.34 19.34 15.46
CA PRO A 343 5.10 20.46 16.00
C PRO A 343 6.30 20.06 16.87
N LYS A 344 6.29 18.85 17.44
CA LYS A 344 7.41 18.36 18.27
C LYS A 344 8.59 17.87 17.43
N THR A 345 8.33 17.34 16.24
CA THR A 345 9.38 16.76 15.38
C THR A 345 9.68 17.59 14.14
N GLY A 346 8.79 18.53 13.77
CA GLY A 346 8.87 19.29 12.52
C GLY A 346 8.66 18.41 11.26
N ARG A 347 8.14 17.18 11.41
CA ARG A 347 8.06 16.18 10.35
C ARG A 347 6.62 15.69 10.14
N CYS A 348 6.33 15.21 8.95
CA CYS A 348 5.10 14.51 8.63
C CYS A 348 5.27 13.02 8.94
N HIS A 349 4.38 12.46 9.76
CA HIS A 349 4.35 11.05 10.07
C HIS A 349 3.09 10.43 9.50
N THR A 350 3.26 9.43 8.64
CA THR A 350 2.14 8.66 8.10
C THR A 350 2.13 7.25 8.70
N ILE A 351 1.14 6.45 8.33
CA ILE A 351 1.05 5.05 8.73
C ILE A 351 1.09 4.14 7.50
N TYR A 352 1.74 2.99 7.66
CA TYR A 352 1.82 1.96 6.65
C TYR A 352 1.13 0.68 7.13
N LYS A 353 0.36 0.05 6.24
CA LYS A 353 -0.13 -1.32 6.46
C LYS A 353 0.81 -2.25 5.72
N GLN A 354 1.54 -3.07 6.46
CA GLN A 354 2.60 -3.93 5.94
C GLN A 354 2.12 -4.93 4.88
N LEU A 355 0.93 -5.50 5.05
CA LEU A 355 0.22 -6.38 4.11
C LEU A 355 -1.09 -5.71 3.67
N GLY A 356 -1.02 -4.46 3.24
CA GLY A 356 -2.18 -3.63 2.93
C GLY A 356 -2.91 -3.99 1.64
N ALA A 357 -2.25 -4.65 0.70
CA ALA A 357 -2.83 -5.11 -0.56
C ALA A 357 -2.80 -6.64 -0.66
N ALA A 358 -3.73 -7.21 -1.43
CA ALA A 358 -3.79 -8.65 -1.68
C ALA A 358 -2.51 -9.22 -2.32
N SER A 359 -1.75 -8.41 -3.03
CA SER A 359 -0.44 -8.74 -3.59
C SER A 359 0.71 -8.73 -2.55
N GLY A 360 0.43 -8.53 -1.26
CA GLY A 360 1.43 -8.39 -0.21
C GLY A 360 2.15 -7.04 -0.20
N ARG A 361 1.82 -6.12 -1.13
CA ARG A 361 2.34 -4.75 -1.14
C ARG A 361 1.88 -3.97 0.08
N MET A 362 2.74 -3.12 0.60
CA MET A 362 2.37 -2.15 1.63
C MET A 362 1.38 -1.14 1.06
N SER A 363 0.50 -0.64 1.90
CA SER A 363 -0.28 0.57 1.61
C SER A 363 0.02 1.65 2.64
N CYS A 364 -0.03 2.90 2.20
CA CYS A 364 0.32 4.07 2.99
C CYS A 364 -0.90 4.96 3.20
N GLY A 365 -0.97 5.62 4.35
CA GLY A 365 -2.01 6.58 4.69
C GLY A 365 -3.27 5.96 5.30
N SER A 366 -4.11 6.81 5.87
CA SER A 366 -5.41 6.44 6.45
C SER A 366 -6.35 7.64 6.48
N GLN A 367 -7.65 7.38 6.28
CA GLN A 367 -8.71 8.36 6.50
C GLN A 367 -9.11 8.51 7.98
N GLN A 368 -8.59 7.66 8.85
CA GLN A 368 -8.81 7.80 10.29
C GLN A 368 -8.07 9.02 10.82
N PRO A 369 -8.70 9.83 11.69
CA PRO A 369 -8.07 11.01 12.25
C PRO A 369 -6.94 10.66 13.21
N ASN A 370 -5.87 11.48 13.21
CA ASN A 370 -4.89 11.52 14.29
C ASN A 370 -5.38 12.49 15.37
N HIS A 371 -6.15 11.97 16.32
CA HIS A 371 -6.75 12.78 17.40
C HIS A 371 -5.70 13.46 18.28
N ALA A 372 -4.56 12.81 18.55
CA ALA A 372 -3.49 13.37 19.39
C ALA A 372 -2.85 14.58 18.71
N LEU A 373 -2.50 14.45 17.43
CA LEU A 373 -1.91 15.55 16.66
C LEU A 373 -2.92 16.68 16.43
N ALA A 374 -4.18 16.36 16.12
CA ALA A 374 -5.24 17.35 15.95
C ALA A 374 -5.46 18.18 17.23
N LYS A 375 -5.48 17.51 18.40
CA LYS A 375 -5.57 18.18 19.71
C LYS A 375 -4.36 19.07 19.97
N LEU A 376 -3.15 18.59 19.67
CA LEU A 376 -1.89 19.35 19.85
C LEU A 376 -1.87 20.61 18.97
N LYS A 377 -2.41 20.53 17.74
CA LYS A 377 -2.45 21.65 16.79
C LYS A 377 -3.70 22.56 16.97
N GLY A 378 -4.67 22.18 17.78
CA GLY A 378 -5.93 22.92 17.94
C GLY A 378 -6.80 22.94 16.70
N ILE A 379 -6.74 21.89 15.85
CA ILE A 379 -7.54 21.77 14.62
C ILE A 379 -8.57 20.65 14.75
N PRO A 380 -9.66 20.67 13.92
CA PRO A 380 -10.63 19.59 13.92
C PRO A 380 -9.98 18.25 13.56
N ALA A 381 -10.33 17.18 14.28
CA ALA A 381 -9.74 15.85 14.05
C ALA A 381 -9.91 15.34 12.61
N LYS A 382 -11.06 15.64 11.97
CA LYS A 382 -11.34 15.28 10.57
C LYS A 382 -10.34 15.89 9.56
N ASP A 383 -9.70 16.99 9.92
CA ASP A 383 -8.74 17.70 9.06
C ASP A 383 -7.29 17.25 9.29
N CYS A 384 -7.07 16.32 10.23
CA CYS A 384 -5.78 15.74 10.57
C CYS A 384 -5.79 14.23 10.32
N THR A 385 -5.59 13.84 9.07
CA THR A 385 -5.55 12.44 8.62
C THR A 385 -4.17 12.07 8.09
N TYR A 386 -3.89 10.78 7.93
CA TYR A 386 -2.59 10.30 7.45
C TYR A 386 -2.53 10.29 5.92
N CYS A 387 -1.66 11.10 5.33
CA CYS A 387 -1.50 11.20 3.89
C CYS A 387 -0.87 9.94 3.28
N ASN A 388 -1.24 9.67 2.04
CA ASN A 388 -0.70 8.56 1.28
C ASN A 388 0.49 9.01 0.42
N PHE A 389 1.72 8.83 0.91
CA PHE A 389 2.94 9.19 0.18
C PHE A 389 3.13 8.37 -1.10
N GLN A 390 2.53 7.19 -1.22
CA GLN A 390 2.58 6.37 -2.44
C GLN A 390 1.71 6.93 -3.58
N GLN A 391 0.89 7.94 -3.31
CA GLN A 391 0.04 8.62 -4.30
C GLN A 391 0.46 10.07 -4.54
N LEU A 392 1.56 10.53 -3.93
CA LEU A 392 2.10 11.85 -4.22
C LEU A 392 2.41 11.98 -5.72
N PRO A 393 2.10 13.12 -6.34
CA PRO A 393 2.56 13.39 -7.69
C PRO A 393 4.08 13.23 -7.81
N SER A 394 4.53 12.66 -8.92
CA SER A 394 5.96 12.42 -9.18
C SER A 394 6.67 13.63 -9.78
N ASP A 395 5.99 14.78 -9.89
CA ASP A 395 6.59 16.00 -10.41
C ASP A 395 7.62 16.60 -9.43
N GLU A 396 8.65 17.23 -9.97
CA GLU A 396 9.74 17.83 -9.23
C GLU A 396 9.26 18.91 -8.24
N VAL A 397 8.24 19.68 -8.59
CA VAL A 397 7.70 20.75 -7.74
C VAL A 397 7.12 20.18 -6.45
N THR A 398 6.39 19.08 -6.54
CA THR A 398 5.81 18.41 -5.38
C THR A 398 6.89 17.71 -4.54
N ARG A 399 7.78 16.96 -5.18
CA ARG A 399 8.80 16.18 -4.46
C ARG A 399 9.88 17.04 -3.82
N SER A 400 10.28 18.15 -4.46
CA SER A 400 11.27 19.09 -3.90
C SER A 400 10.82 19.82 -2.62
N CYS A 401 9.54 19.73 -2.27
CA CYS A 401 9.06 20.22 -0.98
C CYS A 401 9.43 19.28 0.20
N PHE A 402 9.76 18.01 -0.08
CA PHE A 402 10.23 17.08 0.95
C PHE A 402 11.75 17.15 1.00
N VAL A 403 12.29 17.63 2.11
CA VAL A 403 13.69 18.03 2.24
C VAL A 403 14.40 17.26 3.36
N ALA A 404 15.73 17.19 3.28
CA ALA A 404 16.56 16.76 4.39
C ALA A 404 16.66 17.88 5.46
N GLU A 405 16.96 17.52 6.69
CA GLU A 405 17.35 18.48 7.74
C GLU A 405 18.72 19.10 7.41
N GLU A 406 18.98 20.28 7.95
CA GLU A 406 20.26 20.95 7.78
C GLU A 406 21.42 20.05 8.22
N GLY A 407 22.45 19.93 7.38
CA GLY A 407 23.59 19.04 7.60
C GLY A 407 23.36 17.59 7.17
N ASN A 408 22.17 17.27 6.65
CA ASN A 408 21.83 15.97 6.10
C ASN A 408 21.67 15.99 4.58
N LEU A 409 21.75 14.82 3.97
CA LEU A 409 21.38 14.52 2.59
C LEU A 409 20.13 13.67 2.54
N PHE A 410 19.37 13.85 1.47
CA PHE A 410 18.27 13.00 1.08
C PHE A 410 18.75 12.04 -0.02
N CYS A 411 18.45 10.76 0.09
CA CYS A 411 18.70 9.79 -0.98
C CYS A 411 17.41 9.07 -1.32
N SER A 412 17.06 9.09 -2.62
CA SER A 412 16.07 8.20 -3.22
C SER A 412 16.81 7.08 -3.95
N CYS A 413 16.55 5.84 -3.58
CA CYS A 413 17.15 4.68 -4.23
C CYS A 413 16.03 3.78 -4.79
N ASP A 414 16.07 3.55 -6.11
CA ASP A 414 15.04 2.79 -6.83
C ASP A 414 15.66 1.60 -7.58
N TYR A 415 14.88 0.52 -7.74
CA TYR A 415 15.30 -0.61 -8.55
C TYR A 415 15.10 -0.35 -10.04
N SER A 416 16.15 -0.54 -10.83
CA SER A 416 16.08 -0.37 -12.28
C SER A 416 15.26 -1.49 -12.93
N ALA A 417 14.05 -1.14 -13.40
CA ALA A 417 13.12 -2.04 -14.10
C ALA A 417 12.80 -3.34 -13.31
N LEU A 418 12.58 -3.24 -12.00
CA LEU A 418 12.37 -4.38 -11.09
C LEU A 418 11.35 -5.39 -11.63
N GLU A 419 10.13 -4.93 -11.97
CA GLU A 419 9.05 -5.82 -12.40
C GLU A 419 9.37 -6.54 -13.71
N SER A 420 10.03 -5.87 -14.66
CA SER A 420 10.42 -6.47 -15.95
C SER A 420 11.54 -7.49 -15.79
N ARG A 421 12.54 -7.21 -14.94
CA ARG A 421 13.64 -8.13 -14.66
C ARG A 421 13.16 -9.35 -13.88
N LEU A 422 12.31 -9.15 -12.86
CA LEU A 422 11.67 -10.25 -12.15
C LEU A 422 10.75 -11.07 -13.06
N GLY A 423 10.03 -10.42 -13.96
CA GLY A 423 9.22 -11.12 -14.96
C GLY A 423 10.07 -12.02 -15.85
N ALA A 424 11.21 -11.51 -16.35
CA ALA A 424 12.13 -12.28 -17.16
C ALA A 424 12.65 -13.54 -16.42
N ASP A 425 13.05 -13.40 -15.14
CA ASP A 425 13.51 -14.51 -14.29
C ASP A 425 12.38 -15.50 -13.94
N ILE A 426 11.24 -14.99 -13.46
CA ILE A 426 10.13 -15.83 -12.98
C ILE A 426 9.49 -16.61 -14.14
N TYR A 427 9.31 -15.96 -15.29
CA TYR A 427 8.71 -16.59 -16.49
C TYR A 427 9.72 -17.39 -17.30
N GLN A 428 11.02 -17.31 -16.97
CA GLN A 428 12.12 -17.88 -17.75
C GLN A 428 12.05 -17.44 -19.21
N GLU A 429 11.84 -16.12 -19.41
CA GLU A 429 11.74 -15.52 -20.74
C GLU A 429 13.13 -15.17 -21.26
N HIS A 430 13.70 -16.08 -22.06
CA HIS A 430 15.08 -15.98 -22.54
C HIS A 430 15.36 -14.71 -23.34
N SER A 431 14.43 -14.25 -24.18
CA SER A 431 14.61 -13.04 -24.99
C SER A 431 14.76 -11.79 -24.12
N MET A 432 14.00 -11.70 -23.01
CA MET A 432 14.15 -10.62 -22.05
C MET A 432 15.43 -10.73 -21.23
N ILE A 433 15.81 -11.96 -20.83
CA ILE A 433 17.05 -12.19 -20.07
C ILE A 433 18.26 -11.78 -20.93
N GLU A 434 18.32 -12.20 -22.20
CA GLU A 434 19.37 -11.80 -23.14
C GLU A 434 19.43 -10.30 -23.37
N GLU A 435 18.27 -9.66 -23.50
CA GLU A 435 18.17 -8.20 -23.68
C GLU A 435 18.81 -7.46 -22.50
N PHE A 436 18.53 -7.91 -21.26
CA PHE A 436 19.08 -7.29 -20.05
C PHE A 436 20.56 -7.60 -19.81
N LEU A 437 21.05 -8.78 -20.21
CA LEU A 437 22.42 -9.20 -19.94
C LEU A 437 23.41 -8.75 -21.01
N TYR A 438 23.01 -8.73 -22.28
CA TYR A 438 23.95 -8.66 -23.40
C TYR A 438 23.64 -7.56 -24.42
N LYS A 439 22.52 -6.80 -24.22
CA LYS A 439 22.09 -5.77 -25.17
C LYS A 439 21.75 -4.46 -24.43
N SER A 440 20.88 -3.67 -24.99
CA SER A 440 20.51 -2.33 -24.48
C SER A 440 19.70 -2.34 -23.17
N GLY A 441 19.08 -3.46 -22.84
CA GLY A 441 18.11 -3.55 -21.73
C GLY A 441 16.77 -2.87 -22.01
N ASP A 442 16.52 -2.46 -23.26
CA ASP A 442 15.31 -1.74 -23.65
C ASP A 442 14.15 -2.69 -23.98
N ILE A 443 13.46 -3.13 -22.95
CA ILE A 443 12.30 -4.04 -23.07
C ILE A 443 11.18 -3.43 -23.93
N HIS A 444 11.01 -2.11 -23.96
CA HIS A 444 9.99 -1.50 -24.81
C HIS A 444 10.28 -1.62 -26.30
N SER A 445 11.57 -1.54 -26.68
CA SER A 445 12.00 -1.83 -28.05
C SER A 445 11.88 -3.31 -28.37
N LEU A 446 12.17 -4.22 -27.40
CA LEU A 446 11.98 -5.66 -27.58
C LEU A 446 10.50 -6.02 -27.79
N VAL A 447 9.59 -5.41 -27.03
CA VAL A 447 8.13 -5.58 -27.23
C VAL A 447 7.68 -5.00 -28.58
N ALA A 448 8.22 -3.83 -28.99
CA ALA A 448 7.93 -3.27 -30.31
C ALA A 448 8.32 -4.22 -31.44
N LYS A 449 9.51 -4.82 -31.34
CA LYS A 449 10.02 -5.83 -32.28
C LYS A 449 9.10 -7.06 -32.38
N ALA A 450 8.56 -7.51 -31.26
CA ALA A 450 7.65 -8.67 -31.22
C ALA A 450 6.27 -8.36 -31.81
N CYS A 451 5.74 -7.14 -31.59
CA CYS A 451 4.37 -6.78 -31.92
C CYS A 451 4.20 -6.12 -33.31
N PHE A 452 5.25 -5.51 -33.87
CA PHE A 452 5.16 -4.77 -35.14
C PHE A 452 6.02 -5.46 -36.22
N PRO A 453 5.40 -6.03 -37.27
CA PRO A 453 6.12 -6.81 -38.29
C PRO A 453 7.27 -6.07 -38.99
N GLU A 454 7.13 -4.75 -39.19
CA GLU A 454 8.16 -3.88 -39.81
C GLU A 454 9.43 -3.75 -38.98
N LEU A 455 9.41 -4.13 -37.69
CA LEU A 455 10.55 -4.05 -36.79
C LEU A 455 11.26 -5.39 -36.57
N LYS A 456 10.77 -6.48 -37.18
CA LYS A 456 11.23 -7.85 -36.92
C LYS A 456 12.74 -8.05 -37.10
N ASP A 457 13.35 -7.39 -38.12
CA ASP A 457 14.76 -7.51 -38.45
C ASP A 457 15.63 -6.38 -37.86
N LYS A 458 15.06 -5.51 -37.01
CA LYS A 458 15.76 -4.40 -36.38
C LYS A 458 16.33 -4.77 -35.01
N THR A 459 17.44 -4.13 -34.63
CA THR A 459 17.95 -4.23 -33.26
C THR A 459 17.17 -3.33 -32.30
N THR A 460 17.23 -3.59 -31.00
CA THR A 460 16.55 -2.76 -29.99
C THR A 460 17.09 -1.34 -29.95
N GLU A 461 18.42 -1.16 -30.23
CA GLU A 461 19.07 0.15 -30.36
C GLU A 461 18.58 0.93 -31.58
N GLU A 462 18.43 0.25 -32.73
CA GLU A 462 17.88 0.86 -33.93
C GLU A 462 16.42 1.30 -33.71
N ILE A 463 15.61 0.46 -33.05
CA ILE A 463 14.22 0.77 -32.73
C ILE A 463 14.13 1.99 -31.82
N LYS A 464 14.95 2.02 -30.77
CA LYS A 464 15.01 3.15 -29.82
C LYS A 464 15.35 4.46 -30.53
N LYS A 465 16.29 4.43 -31.46
CA LYS A 465 16.80 5.61 -32.18
C LYS A 465 15.88 6.05 -33.33
N ASN A 466 15.45 5.11 -34.17
CA ASN A 466 14.84 5.41 -35.45
C ASN A 466 13.30 5.26 -35.45
N TYR A 467 12.73 4.50 -34.49
CA TYR A 467 11.29 4.22 -34.41
C TYR A 467 10.70 4.56 -33.03
N PRO A 468 10.97 5.75 -32.44
CA PRO A 468 10.54 6.09 -31.10
C PRO A 468 9.02 6.11 -30.95
N HIS A 469 8.27 6.37 -32.01
CA HIS A 469 6.81 6.36 -32.02
C HIS A 469 6.22 4.93 -31.83
N LEU A 470 6.80 3.91 -32.49
CA LEU A 470 6.40 2.52 -32.32
C LEU A 470 6.82 1.97 -30.95
N ARG A 471 8.02 2.33 -30.49
CA ARG A 471 8.47 2.06 -29.13
C ARG A 471 7.51 2.64 -28.07
N LYS A 472 7.03 3.88 -28.29
CA LYS A 472 6.03 4.50 -27.41
C LYS A 472 4.69 3.75 -27.41
N LYS A 473 4.23 3.27 -28.58
CA LYS A 473 3.04 2.40 -28.69
C LYS A 473 3.24 1.03 -28.04
N ALA A 474 4.44 0.47 -28.06
CA ALA A 474 4.75 -0.83 -27.46
C ALA A 474 4.73 -0.80 -25.92
N LYS A 475 5.02 0.35 -25.30
CA LYS A 475 5.06 0.48 -23.83
C LYS A 475 3.74 0.03 -23.16
N PRO A 476 2.57 0.55 -23.51
CA PRO A 476 1.30 0.08 -22.92
C PRO A 476 0.95 -1.37 -23.30
N ILE A 477 1.40 -1.88 -24.45
CA ILE A 477 1.22 -3.30 -24.83
C ILE A 477 1.98 -4.19 -23.85
N GLY A 478 3.28 -3.92 -23.66
CA GLY A 478 4.15 -4.68 -22.76
C GLY A 478 3.59 -4.73 -21.34
N PHE A 479 3.27 -3.57 -20.77
CA PHE A 479 2.66 -3.50 -19.44
C PHE A 479 1.32 -4.24 -19.38
N SER A 480 0.43 -4.03 -20.35
CA SER A 480 -0.86 -4.70 -20.37
C SER A 480 -0.71 -6.23 -20.41
N GLN A 481 0.14 -6.76 -21.29
CA GLN A 481 0.29 -8.20 -21.46
C GLN A 481 1.06 -8.85 -20.33
N GLN A 482 2.11 -8.20 -19.80
CA GLN A 482 2.87 -8.67 -18.64
C GLN A 482 1.97 -8.79 -17.39
N PHE A 483 0.95 -7.93 -17.28
CA PHE A 483 0.00 -7.95 -16.17
C PHE A 483 -1.33 -8.65 -16.48
N GLY A 484 -1.39 -9.42 -17.58
CA GLY A 484 -2.55 -10.22 -17.95
C GLY A 484 -3.72 -9.40 -18.47
N GLY A 485 -3.44 -8.23 -19.04
CA GLY A 485 -4.44 -7.39 -19.70
C GLY A 485 -5.06 -8.07 -20.91
N SER A 486 -6.31 -7.72 -21.21
CA SER A 486 -7.05 -8.25 -22.37
C SER A 486 -6.73 -7.47 -23.65
N ALA A 487 -7.04 -8.05 -24.82
CA ALA A 487 -6.98 -7.36 -26.10
C ALA A 487 -7.80 -6.04 -26.09
N ARG A 488 -8.95 -6.00 -25.39
CA ARG A 488 -9.73 -4.76 -25.20
C ARG A 488 -8.94 -3.63 -24.52
N ALA A 489 -8.06 -3.98 -23.59
CA ALA A 489 -7.19 -2.98 -22.95
C ALA A 489 -6.15 -2.42 -23.93
N ILE A 490 -5.61 -3.27 -24.80
CA ILE A 490 -4.71 -2.85 -25.90
C ILE A 490 -5.47 -1.94 -26.87
N ALA A 491 -6.65 -2.38 -27.33
CA ALA A 491 -7.50 -1.60 -28.24
C ALA A 491 -7.77 -0.19 -27.70
N SER A 492 -8.19 -0.12 -26.43
CA SER A 492 -8.43 1.16 -25.74
C SER A 492 -7.19 2.05 -25.63
N SER A 493 -6.01 1.45 -25.37
CA SER A 493 -4.76 2.20 -25.22
C SER A 493 -4.20 2.73 -26.55
N LEU A 494 -4.39 1.97 -27.62
CA LEU A 494 -3.83 2.30 -28.94
C LEU A 494 -4.85 3.01 -29.85
N GLY A 495 -6.15 2.99 -29.51
CA GLY A 495 -7.22 3.49 -30.37
C GLY A 495 -7.42 2.66 -31.62
N CYS A 496 -7.17 1.33 -31.56
CA CYS A 496 -7.30 0.40 -32.68
C CYS A 496 -8.54 -0.52 -32.53
N SER A 497 -8.87 -1.28 -33.56
CA SER A 497 -9.96 -2.27 -33.50
C SER A 497 -9.65 -3.41 -32.54
N LEU A 498 -10.69 -4.14 -32.11
CA LEU A 498 -10.51 -5.30 -31.24
C LEU A 498 -9.75 -6.42 -31.96
N GLU A 499 -9.98 -6.62 -33.24
CA GLU A 499 -9.30 -7.61 -34.08
C GLU A 499 -7.80 -7.32 -34.19
N GLU A 500 -7.41 -6.07 -34.50
CA GLU A 500 -6.00 -5.64 -34.48
C GLU A 500 -5.34 -5.83 -33.10
N ALA A 501 -6.07 -5.54 -32.03
CA ALA A 501 -5.57 -5.73 -30.68
C ALA A 501 -5.40 -7.21 -30.30
N GLU A 502 -6.24 -8.11 -30.82
CA GLU A 502 -6.11 -9.56 -30.67
C GLU A 502 -4.88 -10.08 -31.41
N ASP A 503 -4.63 -9.60 -32.63
CA ASP A 503 -3.42 -9.91 -33.41
C ASP A 503 -2.15 -9.44 -32.68
N ILE A 504 -2.15 -8.22 -32.14
CA ILE A 504 -1.04 -7.69 -31.34
C ILE A 504 -0.81 -8.54 -30.08
N ALA A 505 -1.86 -8.94 -29.38
CA ALA A 505 -1.75 -9.79 -28.20
C ALA A 505 -1.20 -11.19 -28.55
N ALA A 506 -1.62 -11.77 -29.68
CA ALA A 506 -1.10 -13.02 -30.19
C ALA A 506 0.38 -12.90 -30.60
N ALA A 507 0.76 -11.84 -31.30
CA ALA A 507 2.13 -11.56 -31.68
C ALA A 507 3.04 -11.41 -30.45
N TYR A 508 2.56 -10.72 -29.40
CA TYR A 508 3.27 -10.62 -28.12
C TYR A 508 3.53 -11.99 -27.49
N LEU A 509 2.50 -12.84 -27.36
CA LEU A 509 2.66 -14.16 -26.75
C LEU A 509 3.52 -15.11 -27.59
N ASN A 510 3.51 -14.96 -28.91
CA ASN A 510 4.41 -15.70 -29.81
C ASN A 510 5.87 -15.22 -29.68
N GLY A 511 6.08 -13.91 -29.48
CA GLY A 511 7.40 -13.32 -29.26
C GLY A 511 7.98 -13.59 -27.87
N PHE A 512 7.11 -13.93 -26.88
CA PHE A 512 7.49 -14.21 -25.51
C PHE A 512 6.94 -15.57 -25.02
N PRO A 513 7.47 -16.68 -25.51
CA PRO A 513 6.94 -18.04 -25.23
C PRO A 513 7.03 -18.43 -23.76
N GLY A 514 8.01 -17.92 -23.01
CA GLY A 514 8.12 -18.12 -21.57
C GLY A 514 6.94 -17.52 -20.81
N ILE A 515 6.54 -16.30 -21.16
CA ILE A 515 5.35 -15.65 -20.60
C ILE A 515 4.08 -16.43 -20.94
N ALA A 516 3.94 -16.85 -22.20
CA ALA A 516 2.79 -17.62 -22.66
C ALA A 516 2.63 -18.94 -21.89
N LYS A 517 3.72 -19.68 -21.71
CA LYS A 517 3.76 -20.93 -20.93
C LYS A 517 3.42 -20.67 -19.46
N PHE A 518 4.07 -19.69 -18.85
CA PHE A 518 3.84 -19.35 -17.43
C PHE A 518 2.38 -18.96 -17.17
N LYS A 519 1.79 -18.20 -18.09
CA LYS A 519 0.36 -17.80 -18.04
C LYS A 519 -0.56 -19.04 -18.08
N ALA A 520 -0.32 -19.98 -18.98
CA ALA A 520 -1.11 -21.21 -19.13
C ALA A 520 -0.99 -22.11 -17.88
N ASP A 521 0.25 -22.34 -17.40
CA ASP A 521 0.52 -23.17 -16.23
C ASP A 521 -0.02 -22.54 -14.95
N GLY A 522 0.15 -21.23 -14.79
CA GLY A 522 -0.37 -20.46 -13.65
C GLY A 522 -1.89 -20.46 -13.56
N SER A 523 -2.58 -20.27 -14.69
CA SER A 523 -4.04 -20.34 -14.76
C SER A 523 -4.56 -21.72 -14.34
N LYS A 524 -3.93 -22.79 -14.83
CA LYS A 524 -4.27 -24.15 -14.44
C LYS A 524 -4.03 -24.38 -12.94
N ALA A 525 -2.88 -23.95 -12.44
CA ALA A 525 -2.51 -24.14 -11.04
C ALA A 525 -3.45 -23.40 -10.08
N VAL A 526 -3.81 -22.14 -10.35
CA VAL A 526 -4.69 -21.36 -9.46
C VAL A 526 -6.09 -21.93 -9.40
N ARG A 527 -6.61 -22.41 -10.53
CA ARG A 527 -7.93 -23.05 -10.62
C ARG A 527 -7.97 -24.40 -9.87
N GLN A 528 -6.84 -25.10 -9.79
CA GLN A 528 -6.76 -26.38 -9.06
C GLN A 528 -6.52 -26.19 -7.57
N LYS A 529 -5.61 -25.26 -7.20
CA LYS A 529 -5.10 -25.13 -5.84
C LYS A 529 -5.84 -24.09 -4.98
N GLY A 530 -6.56 -23.15 -5.61
CA GLY A 530 -7.23 -22.05 -4.91
C GLY A 530 -6.29 -21.00 -4.33
N TYR A 531 -5.06 -20.91 -4.81
CA TYR A 531 -4.12 -19.85 -4.42
C TYR A 531 -3.10 -19.57 -5.52
N VAL A 532 -2.50 -18.38 -5.48
CA VAL A 532 -1.34 -17.98 -6.27
C VAL A 532 -0.11 -18.00 -5.36
N LEU A 533 0.96 -18.68 -5.77
CA LEU A 533 2.26 -18.60 -5.11
C LEU A 533 2.96 -17.31 -5.57
N MET A 534 3.01 -16.32 -4.68
CA MET A 534 3.54 -14.99 -4.99
C MET A 534 5.08 -14.92 -4.94
N CYS A 535 5.70 -15.69 -4.04
CA CYS A 535 7.15 -15.81 -3.97
C CYS A 535 7.54 -17.25 -3.62
N LYS A 536 8.21 -17.93 -4.53
CA LYS A 536 8.62 -19.34 -4.34
C LYS A 536 9.63 -19.54 -3.23
N TYR A 537 10.43 -18.53 -2.91
CA TYR A 537 11.49 -18.61 -1.90
C TYR A 537 10.98 -18.45 -0.48
N THR A 538 9.89 -17.69 -0.30
CA THR A 538 9.34 -17.38 1.02
C THR A 538 8.00 -18.07 1.29
N GLY A 539 7.39 -18.63 0.25
CA GLY A 539 6.11 -19.31 0.35
C GLY A 539 4.91 -18.39 0.52
N HIS A 540 5.07 -17.08 0.24
CA HIS A 540 3.92 -16.16 0.24
C HIS A 540 2.87 -16.61 -0.75
N LYS A 541 1.62 -16.71 -0.31
CA LYS A 541 0.47 -17.15 -1.11
C LYS A 541 -0.67 -16.15 -1.00
N MET A 542 -1.33 -15.91 -2.13
CA MET A 542 -2.59 -15.18 -2.17
C MET A 542 -3.72 -16.16 -2.37
N TYR A 543 -4.62 -16.28 -1.39
CA TYR A 543 -5.67 -17.29 -1.37
C TYR A 543 -6.93 -16.81 -2.08
N TRP A 544 -7.53 -17.69 -2.88
CA TRP A 544 -8.83 -17.52 -3.49
C TRP A 544 -9.90 -17.92 -2.47
N TRP A 545 -10.37 -16.96 -1.70
CA TRP A 545 -11.18 -17.17 -0.50
C TRP A 545 -12.50 -17.95 -0.76
N ASP A 546 -13.14 -17.78 -1.92
CA ASP A 546 -14.37 -18.45 -2.34
C ASP A 546 -14.13 -19.56 -3.39
N HIS A 547 -12.90 -20.09 -3.44
CA HIS A 547 -12.50 -21.10 -4.43
C HIS A 547 -13.38 -22.36 -4.38
N GLN A 548 -13.74 -22.84 -3.19
CA GLN A 548 -14.61 -24.01 -3.06
C GLN A 548 -16.00 -23.76 -3.65
N VAL A 549 -16.56 -22.58 -3.40
CA VAL A 549 -17.86 -22.17 -4.01
C VAL A 549 -17.76 -22.13 -5.54
N TRP A 550 -16.63 -21.64 -6.06
CA TRP A 550 -16.36 -21.62 -7.48
C TRP A 550 -16.27 -23.05 -8.06
N LEU A 551 -15.57 -23.97 -7.39
CA LEU A 551 -15.47 -25.38 -7.79
C LEU A 551 -16.83 -26.08 -7.79
N ASP A 552 -17.65 -25.87 -6.77
CA ASP A 552 -18.96 -26.49 -6.66
C ASP A 552 -19.91 -25.97 -7.74
N ARG A 553 -19.86 -24.67 -8.07
CA ARG A 553 -20.56 -24.09 -9.21
C ARG A 553 -20.08 -24.68 -10.53
N GLN A 554 -18.77 -24.87 -10.70
CA GLN A 554 -18.23 -25.51 -11.92
C GLN A 554 -18.77 -26.92 -12.13
N LYS A 555 -18.89 -27.72 -11.04
CA LYS A 555 -19.46 -29.06 -11.10
C LYS A 555 -20.94 -29.06 -11.49
N SER A 556 -21.69 -28.00 -11.15
CA SER A 556 -23.12 -27.88 -11.54
C SER A 556 -23.33 -27.59 -13.01
N PHE A 557 -22.31 -27.18 -13.76
CA PHE A 557 -22.38 -26.95 -15.21
C PHE A 557 -22.24 -28.25 -15.99
N THR A 558 -23.25 -29.12 -15.87
CA THR A 558 -23.35 -30.40 -16.61
C THR A 558 -23.64 -30.16 -18.11
N GLN A 559 -23.59 -31.22 -18.90
CA GLN A 559 -23.96 -31.13 -20.30
C GLN A 559 -25.44 -30.68 -20.46
N GLU A 560 -26.33 -31.21 -19.65
CA GLU A 560 -27.76 -30.84 -19.61
C GLU A 560 -27.95 -29.35 -19.27
N PHE A 561 -27.19 -28.87 -18.29
CA PHE A 561 -27.17 -27.43 -17.97
C PHE A 561 -26.80 -26.55 -19.17
N TRP A 562 -25.76 -26.93 -19.93
CA TRP A 562 -25.33 -26.15 -21.10
C TRP A 562 -26.32 -26.23 -22.26
N GLU A 563 -27.01 -27.35 -22.45
CA GLU A 563 -28.07 -27.49 -23.42
C GLU A 563 -29.25 -26.58 -23.09
N GLU A 564 -29.70 -26.57 -21.83
CA GLU A 564 -30.74 -25.66 -21.34
C GLU A 564 -30.31 -24.19 -21.44
N TYR A 565 -29.10 -23.87 -21.04
CA TYR A 565 -28.56 -22.52 -21.10
C TYR A 565 -28.56 -21.93 -22.50
N ARG A 566 -28.15 -22.71 -23.50
CA ARG A 566 -28.13 -22.27 -24.91
C ARG A 566 -29.51 -21.99 -25.48
N THR A 567 -30.52 -22.66 -24.98
CA THR A 567 -31.91 -22.55 -25.51
C THR A 567 -32.70 -21.43 -24.81
N ARG A 568 -32.49 -21.20 -23.51
CA ARG A 568 -33.33 -20.31 -22.69
C ARG A 568 -32.66 -18.98 -22.30
N HIS A 569 -31.36 -18.92 -22.13
CA HIS A 569 -30.71 -17.81 -21.45
C HIS A 569 -29.91 -16.92 -22.42
N LYS A 570 -30.59 -16.39 -23.44
CA LYS A 570 -30.00 -15.36 -24.31
C LYS A 570 -30.08 -13.96 -23.71
N ASP A 571 -30.96 -13.75 -22.72
CA ASP A 571 -31.13 -12.47 -22.05
C ASP A 571 -30.05 -12.28 -20.98
N THR A 572 -29.38 -11.13 -21.03
CA THR A 572 -28.28 -10.77 -20.12
C THR A 572 -28.74 -10.48 -18.68
N GLY A 573 -30.05 -10.29 -18.46
CA GLY A 573 -30.66 -10.06 -17.12
C GLY A 573 -31.06 -11.33 -16.38
N ASP A 574 -31.04 -12.50 -17.05
CA ASP A 574 -31.38 -13.77 -16.42
C ASP A 574 -30.42 -14.17 -15.30
N ALA A 575 -30.94 -14.67 -14.18
CA ALA A 575 -30.14 -15.03 -13.00
C ALA A 575 -29.10 -16.13 -13.29
N ILE A 576 -29.43 -17.07 -14.17
CA ILE A 576 -28.52 -18.15 -14.60
C ILE A 576 -27.41 -17.56 -15.47
N ALA A 577 -27.78 -16.68 -16.42
CA ALA A 577 -26.82 -16.00 -17.28
C ALA A 577 -25.84 -15.13 -16.44
N LEU A 578 -26.31 -14.45 -15.41
CA LEU A 578 -25.49 -13.71 -14.46
C LEU A 578 -24.54 -14.63 -13.68
N SER A 579 -25.04 -15.76 -13.18
CA SER A 579 -24.24 -16.75 -12.45
C SER A 579 -23.11 -17.33 -13.31
N VAL A 580 -23.39 -17.67 -14.57
CA VAL A 580 -22.38 -18.14 -15.53
C VAL A 580 -21.35 -17.06 -15.79
N ARG A 581 -21.78 -15.82 -16.03
CA ARG A 581 -20.87 -14.68 -16.24
C ARG A 581 -19.95 -14.45 -15.04
N GLU A 582 -20.49 -14.45 -13.83
CA GLU A 582 -19.71 -14.28 -12.58
C GLU A 582 -18.67 -15.39 -12.40
N HIS A 583 -19.04 -16.65 -12.71
CA HIS A 583 -18.12 -17.77 -12.65
C HIS A 583 -16.89 -17.56 -13.54
N PHE A 584 -17.10 -17.19 -14.81
CA PHE A 584 -16.01 -16.95 -15.76
C PHE A 584 -15.24 -15.66 -15.45
N GLN A 585 -15.89 -14.62 -14.92
CA GLN A 585 -15.21 -13.40 -14.47
C GLN A 585 -14.30 -13.68 -13.28
N ALA A 586 -14.73 -14.51 -12.31
CA ALA A 586 -13.89 -14.93 -11.20
C ALA A 586 -12.67 -15.71 -11.69
N ALA A 587 -12.85 -16.71 -12.54
CA ALA A 587 -11.75 -17.45 -13.15
C ALA A 587 -10.76 -16.53 -13.87
N SER A 588 -11.26 -15.65 -14.75
CA SER A 588 -10.43 -14.68 -15.49
C SER A 588 -9.67 -13.70 -14.57
N LYS A 589 -10.27 -13.30 -13.45
CA LYS A 589 -9.59 -12.47 -12.44
C LYS A 589 -8.40 -13.22 -11.86
N TRP A 590 -8.59 -14.48 -11.44
CA TRP A 590 -7.54 -15.28 -10.81
C TRP A 590 -6.47 -15.73 -11.79
N ASP A 591 -6.81 -15.94 -13.06
CA ASP A 591 -5.82 -16.17 -14.13
C ASP A 591 -4.87 -14.97 -14.29
N ARG A 592 -5.39 -13.73 -14.23
CA ARG A 592 -4.57 -12.52 -14.25
C ARG A 592 -3.70 -12.41 -12.99
N MET A 593 -4.26 -12.75 -11.82
CA MET A 593 -3.50 -12.77 -10.57
C MET A 593 -2.36 -13.80 -10.61
N ALA A 594 -2.60 -14.99 -11.20
CA ALA A 594 -1.58 -16.02 -11.35
C ALA A 594 -0.38 -15.57 -12.19
N LEU A 595 -0.58 -14.68 -13.16
CA LEU A 595 0.50 -14.09 -13.96
C LEU A 595 1.20 -12.95 -13.22
N ASN A 596 0.45 -12.00 -12.65
CA ASN A 596 0.98 -10.74 -12.13
C ASN A 596 1.53 -10.86 -10.69
N SER A 597 0.81 -11.56 -9.81
CA SER A 597 1.15 -11.56 -8.38
C SER A 597 2.53 -12.15 -8.05
N PRO A 598 3.08 -13.12 -8.78
CA PRO A 598 4.44 -13.61 -8.53
C PRO A 598 5.51 -12.53 -8.69
N THR A 599 5.41 -11.69 -9.71
CA THR A 599 6.34 -10.58 -9.95
C THR A 599 6.21 -9.51 -8.88
N GLN A 600 4.98 -9.06 -8.61
CA GLN A 600 4.72 -8.03 -7.58
C GLN A 600 5.05 -8.51 -6.17
N GLY A 601 4.66 -9.76 -5.84
CA GLY A 601 4.92 -10.34 -4.53
C GLY A 601 6.41 -10.58 -4.27
N THR A 602 7.15 -11.03 -5.28
CA THR A 602 8.62 -11.16 -5.15
C THR A 602 9.29 -9.80 -5.02
N GLY A 603 8.84 -8.78 -5.77
CA GLY A 603 9.38 -7.41 -5.68
C GLY A 603 9.26 -6.83 -4.27
N ILE A 604 8.10 -6.97 -3.63
CA ILE A 604 7.93 -6.46 -2.26
C ILE A 604 8.73 -7.27 -1.22
N VAL A 605 8.89 -8.58 -1.42
CA VAL A 605 9.76 -9.41 -0.57
C VAL A 605 11.21 -8.94 -0.67
N ILE A 606 11.69 -8.61 -1.88
CA ILE A 606 13.02 -8.05 -2.11
C ILE A 606 13.18 -6.73 -1.33
N LEU A 607 12.26 -5.79 -1.49
CA LEU A 607 12.31 -4.50 -0.80
C LEU A 607 12.30 -4.67 0.72
N LYS A 608 11.42 -5.51 1.27
CA LYS A 608 11.38 -5.79 2.71
C LYS A 608 12.69 -6.40 3.21
N SER A 609 13.27 -7.36 2.46
CA SER A 609 14.58 -7.95 2.80
C SER A 609 15.69 -6.90 2.77
N ALA A 610 15.72 -6.04 1.74
CA ALA A 610 16.72 -4.97 1.62
C ALA A 610 16.66 -3.99 2.78
N MET A 611 15.45 -3.55 3.12
CA MET A 611 15.25 -2.58 4.19
C MET A 611 15.48 -3.18 5.58
N THR A 612 15.26 -4.48 5.76
CA THR A 612 15.64 -5.19 6.99
C THR A 612 17.15 -5.24 7.14
N ASP A 613 17.87 -5.59 6.08
CA ASP A 613 19.35 -5.61 6.07
C ASP A 613 19.91 -4.19 6.33
N PHE A 614 19.33 -3.17 5.71
CA PHE A 614 19.71 -1.76 5.91
C PHE A 614 19.42 -1.26 7.33
N PHE A 615 18.26 -1.56 7.89
CA PHE A 615 17.93 -1.19 9.28
C PHE A 615 18.87 -1.87 10.28
N ASN A 616 19.17 -3.14 10.08
CA ASN A 616 20.14 -3.85 10.92
C ASN A 616 21.53 -3.18 10.84
N TYR A 617 21.96 -2.77 9.64
CA TYR A 617 23.21 -2.01 9.49
C TYR A 617 23.19 -0.71 10.28
N ILE A 618 22.09 0.07 10.23
CA ILE A 618 21.92 1.30 11.01
C ILE A 618 22.09 1.03 12.51
N VAL A 619 21.44 -0.01 13.03
CA VAL A 619 21.48 -0.32 14.46
C VAL A 619 22.84 -0.85 14.89
N ASP A 620 23.42 -1.77 14.13
CA ASP A 620 24.73 -2.41 14.43
C ASP A 620 25.88 -1.39 14.43
N ASN A 621 25.76 -0.31 13.67
CA ASN A 621 26.77 0.76 13.60
C ASN A 621 26.45 1.97 14.49
N GLY A 622 25.44 1.89 15.38
CA GLY A 622 25.07 2.97 16.29
C GLY A 622 24.53 4.22 15.57
N LEU A 623 23.93 4.05 14.40
CA LEU A 623 23.42 5.13 13.56
C LEU A 623 21.92 5.39 13.73
N PHE A 624 21.27 4.67 14.65
CA PHE A 624 19.87 4.92 15.00
C PHE A 624 19.69 6.40 15.40
N ASN A 625 18.62 7.04 14.97
CA ASN A 625 18.35 8.50 15.05
C ASN A 625 19.19 9.39 14.12
N ARG A 626 20.30 8.92 13.58
CA ARG A 626 21.15 9.70 12.65
C ARG A 626 20.83 9.42 11.19
N VAL A 627 20.56 8.16 10.86
CA VAL A 627 20.15 7.71 9.53
C VAL A 627 18.69 7.32 9.61
N LYS A 628 17.82 8.05 8.92
CA LYS A 628 16.37 7.92 8.98
C LYS A 628 15.85 7.22 7.70
N ILE A 629 14.97 6.25 7.84
CA ILE A 629 14.16 5.72 6.74
C ILE A 629 12.91 6.60 6.71
N VAL A 630 12.67 7.34 5.62
CA VAL A 630 11.66 8.42 5.63
C VAL A 630 10.44 8.15 4.75
N ALA A 631 10.59 7.37 3.68
CA ALA A 631 9.46 6.91 2.85
C ALA A 631 9.81 5.63 2.09
N LEU A 632 8.80 4.79 1.84
CA LEU A 632 8.86 3.65 0.93
C LEU A 632 7.73 3.80 -0.09
N VAL A 633 8.07 3.93 -1.38
CA VAL A 633 7.12 4.18 -2.45
C VAL A 633 7.33 3.16 -3.57
N HIS A 634 6.42 2.20 -3.70
CA HIS A 634 6.52 1.07 -4.63
C HIS A 634 7.80 0.25 -4.41
N ASP A 635 8.82 0.41 -5.22
CA ASP A 635 10.15 -0.20 -5.19
C ASP A 635 11.27 0.81 -4.84
N GLU A 636 10.90 2.05 -4.55
CA GLU A 636 11.79 3.14 -4.14
C GLU A 636 11.91 3.21 -2.61
N ALA A 637 13.15 3.30 -2.11
CA ALA A 637 13.49 3.52 -0.72
C ALA A 637 14.10 4.92 -0.52
N ASN A 638 13.51 5.70 0.39
CA ASN A 638 13.93 7.06 0.68
C ASN A 638 14.52 7.14 2.08
N ILE A 639 15.74 7.67 2.19
CA ILE A 639 16.47 7.85 3.44
C ILE A 639 17.00 9.26 3.58
N GLU A 640 17.21 9.66 4.83
CA GLU A 640 17.90 10.90 5.20
C GLU A 640 19.08 10.57 6.12
N TYR A 641 20.25 11.16 5.87
CA TYR A 641 21.47 10.86 6.60
C TYR A 641 22.46 12.02 6.60
N PRO A 642 23.36 12.13 7.62
CA PRO A 642 24.39 13.17 7.70
C PRO A 642 25.32 13.17 6.49
N ILE A 643 25.65 14.36 5.98
CA ILE A 643 26.49 14.58 4.77
C ILE A 643 27.88 13.92 4.85
N ASN A 644 28.37 13.64 6.04
CA ASN A 644 29.66 12.98 6.25
C ASN A 644 29.60 11.43 6.22
N LEU A 645 28.44 10.86 5.90
CA LEU A 645 28.24 9.44 5.76
C LEU A 645 27.94 9.09 4.29
N SER A 646 28.27 7.87 3.86
CA SER A 646 27.98 7.35 2.52
C SER A 646 26.85 6.30 2.57
N MET A 647 25.69 6.71 3.08
CA MET A 647 24.59 5.78 3.33
C MET A 647 23.82 5.41 2.07
N ASP A 648 23.91 6.22 1.01
CA ASP A 648 23.43 5.93 -0.35
C ASP A 648 24.11 4.68 -0.92
N VAL A 649 25.43 4.54 -0.74
CA VAL A 649 26.19 3.35 -1.16
C VAL A 649 25.73 2.12 -0.39
N VAL A 650 25.59 2.23 0.93
CA VAL A 650 25.16 1.12 1.81
C VAL A 650 23.74 0.68 1.44
N LEU A 651 22.81 1.63 1.24
CA LEU A 651 21.43 1.32 0.84
C LEU A 651 21.40 0.59 -0.50
N LYS A 652 22.11 1.12 -1.50
CA LYS A 652 22.23 0.49 -2.83
C LYS A 652 22.76 -0.94 -2.72
N GLU A 653 23.83 -1.17 -1.95
CA GLU A 653 24.35 -2.51 -1.74
C GLU A 653 23.34 -3.45 -1.07
N CYS A 654 22.61 -2.98 -0.04
CA CYS A 654 21.57 -3.78 0.60
C CYS A 654 20.47 -4.15 -0.40
N MET A 655 20.04 -3.20 -1.25
CA MET A 655 19.03 -3.43 -2.27
C MET A 655 19.50 -4.44 -3.31
N GLU A 656 20.69 -4.29 -3.89
CA GLU A 656 21.24 -5.21 -4.89
C GLU A 656 21.49 -6.62 -4.33
N LYS A 657 22.04 -6.72 -3.11
CA LYS A 657 22.24 -7.98 -2.39
C LYS A 657 20.90 -8.69 -2.10
N ALA A 658 19.88 -7.95 -1.69
CA ALA A 658 18.54 -8.50 -1.48
C ALA A 658 17.94 -9.01 -2.80
N ALA A 659 18.05 -8.25 -3.89
CA ALA A 659 17.56 -8.68 -5.19
C ALA A 659 18.23 -10.00 -5.66
N ALA A 660 19.52 -10.14 -5.47
CA ALA A 660 20.28 -11.37 -5.82
C ALA A 660 19.84 -12.62 -5.04
N LYS A 661 19.18 -12.46 -3.86
CA LYS A 661 18.60 -13.59 -3.11
C LYS A 661 17.40 -14.21 -3.86
N PHE A 662 16.68 -13.43 -4.65
CA PHE A 662 15.37 -13.82 -5.21
C PHE A 662 15.34 -13.83 -6.75
N CYS A 663 16.17 -13.05 -7.44
CA CYS A 663 16.33 -13.07 -8.88
C CYS A 663 17.64 -13.77 -9.23
N LYS A 664 17.59 -14.86 -10.00
CA LYS A 664 18.75 -15.74 -10.23
C LYS A 664 19.29 -15.68 -11.65
N SER A 665 18.46 -15.35 -12.64
CA SER A 665 18.86 -15.36 -14.05
C SER A 665 19.58 -14.08 -14.48
N LEU A 666 19.39 -12.98 -13.75
CA LEU A 666 19.97 -11.67 -14.10
C LEU A 666 20.07 -10.76 -12.87
N PRO A 667 20.99 -9.79 -12.86
CA PRO A 667 21.09 -8.81 -11.79
C PRO A 667 19.95 -7.79 -11.85
N ILE A 668 19.54 -7.26 -10.69
CA ILE A 668 18.64 -6.11 -10.57
C ILE A 668 19.43 -4.99 -9.91
N PRO A 669 19.97 -4.04 -10.69
CA PRO A 669 20.70 -2.91 -10.14
C PRO A 669 19.74 -1.92 -9.45
N ALA A 670 20.26 -1.21 -8.46
CA ALA A 670 19.61 -0.09 -7.83
C ALA A 670 20.31 1.22 -8.22
N GLU A 671 19.54 2.28 -8.38
CA GLU A 671 20.03 3.62 -8.74
C GLU A 671 19.70 4.59 -7.60
N ALA A 672 20.74 5.26 -7.09
CA ALA A 672 20.61 6.22 -6.00
C ALA A 672 20.75 7.64 -6.53
N ALA A 673 19.76 8.50 -6.25
CA ALA A 673 19.80 9.92 -6.48
C ALA A 673 19.95 10.63 -5.13
N VAL A 674 20.96 11.49 -4.99
CA VAL A 674 21.31 12.16 -3.73
C VAL A 674 21.23 13.67 -3.90
N GLY A 675 20.61 14.35 -2.93
CA GLY A 675 20.50 15.81 -2.90
C GLY A 675 20.05 16.33 -1.54
N ASP A 676 19.53 17.54 -1.50
CA ASP A 676 18.96 18.17 -0.31
C ASP A 676 17.47 17.93 -0.15
N HIS A 677 16.83 17.33 -1.17
CA HIS A 677 15.40 17.04 -1.23
C HIS A 677 15.13 15.73 -1.95
N TRP A 678 13.88 15.31 -1.97
CA TRP A 678 13.43 14.11 -2.68
C TRP A 678 13.56 14.28 -4.20
N ILE A 679 14.56 13.61 -4.79
CA ILE A 679 14.84 13.58 -6.23
C ILE A 679 14.25 12.27 -6.80
N HIS A 680 13.67 12.35 -8.01
CA HIS A 680 13.12 11.16 -8.68
C HIS A 680 13.70 11.03 -10.09
#